data_6a0d4754346c0feec2c1af144a3e2867
#
_entry.id   6a0d4754346c0feec2c1af144a3e2867
#
_cell.length_a   1.000
_cell.length_b   1.000
_cell.length_c   1.000
_cell.angle_alpha   90.00
_cell.angle_beta   90.00
_cell.angle_gamma   90.00
#
_symmetry.space_group_name_H-M   'P 1'
#
loop_
_entity.id
_entity.type
_entity.pdbx_description
1 polymer ?
#
loop_
_entity_poly.entity_id
_entity_poly.type
_entity_poly.pdbx_seq_one_letter_code
_entity_poly.pdbx_strand_id
1 'polypeptide(L)'
;MKYHIITFGCQINKSDSERIATVLEKKGYKLASNIKDANLIMVNMCSVRQSAVDRVYGLIPKFQKLKLTLRQAQGDGEPRRTIKTVLTGCILKQDRKKFRKRFDEIWEMKNYFKIAPKCQNNSQVFVPISNGCNNFCSYCVVPYVRGSLVCRNHEEILKEVKNAANPIRNTTSNGAMEIWLLGQNVNDYTSLADSSINFPKLLKMVNDIPGDFKIRFMSPHPADFTDELIDVMAKSKKVAKYINLPVQSGDNKILKKMNRPYTVTQYKNLVKKIRKKIPDINLTTDVIVGFPDETKKQFENTVKLFKEIKFNLAYIAKYSPRPGTAAFHMKDNIPLKEKKRREKILREIIEKNREKKIENRKLIVILGPTASGKSELGLKLAKKFNGEIVSADSRQIYRGMDIGTAKPTKKERKIIKHYLIDIKKPNQPYTVWEYKRSAIGAISQIIKKDKISFLVGGTGLYIKAVVDNLEIPQVKPDWKLRKSLELKIKTRGLKSLYDELIKIDPEAAYIVDSQNPRRIIRALEIAIKTKKPFSQQRKKGEPLFDVLEIGISSDKEKLKEKIEKRVDKMMKAGLLKEIKNLIKIYDKNLSTFDAIGYREIIDYLNKKISLAEAIEKIKKNTWHFAKRQMTWFTHQSSAKQNLSGLKKDRIIYWVKNHREAEKLVKEFLENT
;
A
#
# COMPACT_ATOMS: atom_id res chain seq x y z
N MET A 1 -33.58 -12.78 -3.68
CA MET A 1 -32.74 -12.79 -4.90
C MET A 1 -31.32 -12.35 -4.58
N LYS A 2 -30.30 -12.80 -5.36
CA LYS A 2 -28.90 -12.43 -5.15
C LYS A 2 -28.39 -11.53 -6.28
N TYR A 3 -27.52 -10.54 -5.96
CA TYR A 3 -26.90 -9.66 -6.95
C TYR A 3 -25.38 -9.77 -6.96
N HIS A 4 -24.77 -9.46 -8.12
CA HIS A 4 -23.33 -9.35 -8.28
C HIS A 4 -23.00 -8.10 -9.09
N ILE A 5 -22.03 -7.26 -8.62
CA ILE A 5 -21.62 -6.02 -9.31
C ILE A 5 -20.20 -6.15 -9.84
N ILE A 6 -20.02 -5.89 -11.13
CA ILE A 6 -18.71 -5.82 -11.80
C ILE A 6 -18.44 -4.36 -12.15
N THR A 7 -17.31 -3.82 -11.69
CA THR A 7 -16.97 -2.41 -11.90
C THR A 7 -15.74 -2.27 -12.79
N PHE A 8 -15.91 -1.58 -13.92
CA PHE A 8 -14.84 -1.17 -14.84
C PHE A 8 -14.79 0.35 -14.94
N GLY A 9 -13.92 0.98 -14.16
CA GLY A 9 -13.85 2.44 -14.15
C GLY A 9 -12.86 3.00 -13.13
N CYS A 10 -13.09 4.26 -12.77
CA CYS A 10 -12.30 4.99 -11.78
C CYS A 10 -12.87 4.81 -10.35
N GLN A 11 -12.30 5.53 -9.40
CA GLN A 11 -12.75 5.54 -8.00
C GLN A 11 -14.21 5.99 -7.86
N ILE A 12 -14.66 6.93 -8.71
CA ILE A 12 -16.07 7.37 -8.72
C ILE A 12 -16.99 6.19 -9.10
N ASN A 13 -16.64 5.39 -10.11
CA ASN A 13 -17.43 4.19 -10.44
C ASN A 13 -17.45 3.18 -9.29
N LYS A 14 -16.36 3.05 -8.52
CA LYS A 14 -16.37 2.19 -7.31
C LYS A 14 -17.34 2.74 -6.26
N SER A 15 -17.28 4.05 -5.99
CA SER A 15 -18.24 4.70 -5.09
C SER A 15 -19.70 4.54 -5.56
N ASP A 16 -19.95 4.69 -6.86
CA ASP A 16 -21.28 4.45 -7.43
C ASP A 16 -21.74 3.00 -7.19
N SER A 17 -20.85 2.02 -7.35
CA SER A 17 -21.17 0.60 -7.13
C SER A 17 -21.51 0.28 -5.68
N GLU A 18 -20.85 0.91 -4.71
CA GLU A 18 -21.15 0.78 -3.28
C GLU A 18 -22.55 1.32 -2.96
N ARG A 19 -22.93 2.45 -3.57
CA ARG A 19 -24.24 3.06 -3.42
C ARG A 19 -25.34 2.25 -4.10
N ILE A 20 -25.08 1.72 -5.29
CA ILE A 20 -25.99 0.79 -5.99
C ILE A 20 -26.20 -0.47 -5.14
N ALA A 21 -25.17 -1.01 -4.51
CA ALA A 21 -25.30 -2.14 -3.59
C ALA A 21 -26.29 -1.83 -2.46
N THR A 22 -26.21 -0.63 -1.87
CA THR A 22 -27.17 -0.20 -0.84
C THR A 22 -28.62 -0.15 -1.35
N VAL A 23 -28.82 0.35 -2.60
CA VAL A 23 -30.17 0.38 -3.21
C VAL A 23 -30.71 -1.04 -3.42
N LEU A 24 -29.88 -1.94 -3.93
CA LEU A 24 -30.27 -3.33 -4.18
C LEU A 24 -30.63 -4.07 -2.88
N GLU A 25 -29.85 -3.84 -1.82
CA GLU A 25 -30.13 -4.46 -0.53
C GLU A 25 -31.40 -3.92 0.14
N LYS A 26 -31.69 -2.64 0.01
CA LYS A 26 -33.00 -2.06 0.42
C LYS A 26 -34.17 -2.67 -0.34
N LYS A 27 -33.93 -3.16 -1.56
CA LYS A 27 -34.94 -3.90 -2.36
C LYS A 27 -34.96 -5.41 -2.06
N GLY A 28 -34.31 -5.87 -1.00
CA GLY A 28 -34.29 -7.27 -0.56
C GLY A 28 -33.30 -8.17 -1.30
N TYR A 29 -32.41 -7.63 -2.14
CA TYR A 29 -31.34 -8.41 -2.76
C TYR A 29 -30.21 -8.68 -1.78
N LYS A 30 -29.58 -9.86 -1.84
CA LYS A 30 -28.40 -10.24 -1.07
C LYS A 30 -27.18 -10.33 -1.99
N LEU A 31 -25.99 -9.96 -1.50
CA LEU A 31 -24.76 -10.09 -2.28
C LEU A 31 -24.43 -11.54 -2.58
N ALA A 32 -24.24 -11.89 -3.85
CA ALA A 32 -23.80 -13.21 -4.26
C ALA A 32 -22.31 -13.41 -3.99
N SER A 33 -21.91 -14.61 -3.54
CA SER A 33 -20.51 -14.99 -3.32
C SER A 33 -19.71 -15.04 -4.63
N ASN A 34 -20.34 -15.45 -5.71
CA ASN A 34 -19.77 -15.47 -7.07
C ASN A 34 -20.83 -15.11 -8.11
N ILE A 35 -20.38 -14.87 -9.34
CA ILE A 35 -21.27 -14.47 -10.45
C ILE A 35 -22.28 -15.56 -10.83
N LYS A 36 -21.93 -16.82 -10.63
CA LYS A 36 -22.82 -17.95 -10.98
C LYS A 36 -24.03 -18.04 -10.03
N ASP A 37 -23.89 -17.52 -8.80
CA ASP A 37 -24.96 -17.55 -7.79
C ASP A 37 -25.90 -16.34 -7.87
N ALA A 38 -25.62 -15.38 -8.75
CA ALA A 38 -26.41 -14.16 -8.89
C ALA A 38 -27.67 -14.37 -9.74
N ASN A 39 -28.77 -13.73 -9.34
CA ASN A 39 -29.98 -13.56 -10.15
C ASN A 39 -29.92 -12.24 -10.94
N LEU A 40 -29.17 -11.25 -10.41
CA LEU A 40 -28.95 -9.95 -11.02
C LEU A 40 -27.46 -9.70 -11.16
N ILE A 41 -26.97 -9.56 -12.38
CA ILE A 41 -25.58 -9.15 -12.66
C ILE A 41 -25.59 -7.72 -13.15
N MET A 42 -24.97 -6.84 -12.38
CA MET A 42 -24.82 -5.44 -12.75
C MET A 42 -23.40 -5.12 -13.17
N VAL A 43 -23.25 -4.46 -14.32
CA VAL A 43 -21.96 -3.98 -14.83
C VAL A 43 -21.92 -2.47 -14.78
N ASN A 44 -21.08 -1.91 -13.92
CA ASN A 44 -20.81 -0.48 -13.85
C ASN A 44 -19.58 -0.16 -14.69
N MET A 45 -19.77 0.52 -15.83
CA MET A 45 -18.72 0.79 -16.81
C MET A 45 -18.37 2.27 -16.95
N CYS A 46 -17.22 2.51 -17.57
CA CYS A 46 -16.75 3.87 -17.88
C CYS A 46 -16.35 3.98 -19.36
N SER A 47 -17.15 4.68 -20.17
CA SER A 47 -16.82 4.95 -21.59
C SER A 47 -15.71 6.00 -21.77
N VAL A 48 -15.20 6.62 -20.70
CA VAL A 48 -14.03 7.52 -20.78
C VAL A 48 -12.79 6.78 -21.29
N ARG A 49 -12.66 5.48 -20.93
CA ARG A 49 -11.52 4.65 -21.36
C ARG A 49 -11.99 3.51 -22.26
N GLN A 50 -11.43 3.42 -23.48
CA GLN A 50 -11.74 2.35 -24.43
C GLN A 50 -11.54 0.96 -23.83
N SER A 51 -10.45 0.77 -23.10
CA SER A 51 -10.17 -0.52 -22.44
C SER A 51 -11.26 -0.97 -21.45
N ALA A 52 -12.04 -0.06 -20.86
CA ALA A 52 -13.17 -0.43 -20.01
C ALA A 52 -14.37 -0.88 -20.88
N VAL A 53 -14.61 -0.22 -22.00
CA VAL A 53 -15.63 -0.62 -22.99
C VAL A 53 -15.31 -2.01 -23.55
N ASP A 54 -14.07 -2.26 -23.94
CA ASP A 54 -13.60 -3.53 -24.50
C ASP A 54 -13.78 -4.69 -23.51
N ARG A 55 -13.50 -4.44 -22.22
CA ARG A 55 -13.74 -5.42 -21.14
C ARG A 55 -15.21 -5.77 -20.98
N VAL A 56 -16.12 -4.82 -21.16
CA VAL A 56 -17.58 -5.09 -21.11
C VAL A 56 -17.98 -5.95 -22.29
N TYR A 57 -17.47 -5.68 -23.50
CA TYR A 57 -17.68 -6.55 -24.65
C TYR A 57 -17.22 -8.00 -24.38
N GLY A 58 -16.07 -8.18 -23.74
CA GLY A 58 -15.54 -9.49 -23.36
C GLY A 58 -16.38 -10.26 -22.31
N LEU A 59 -17.31 -9.59 -21.61
CA LEU A 59 -18.24 -10.26 -20.69
C LEU A 59 -19.49 -10.81 -21.39
N ILE A 60 -19.88 -10.25 -22.53
CA ILE A 60 -21.14 -10.60 -23.20
C ILE A 60 -21.23 -12.12 -23.51
N PRO A 61 -20.21 -12.75 -24.13
CA PRO A 61 -20.25 -14.22 -24.38
C PRO A 61 -20.35 -15.03 -23.08
N LYS A 62 -19.72 -14.54 -22.00
CA LYS A 62 -19.77 -15.22 -20.69
C LYS A 62 -21.17 -15.17 -20.08
N PHE A 63 -21.88 -14.06 -20.22
CA PHE A 63 -23.27 -13.94 -19.77
C PHE A 63 -24.22 -14.81 -20.58
N GLN A 64 -24.04 -14.87 -21.91
CA GLN A 64 -24.82 -15.73 -22.79
C GLN A 64 -24.64 -17.20 -22.42
N LYS A 65 -23.37 -17.65 -22.25
CA LYS A 65 -23.05 -19.01 -21.81
C LYS A 65 -23.69 -19.32 -20.46
N LEU A 66 -23.60 -18.39 -19.50
CA LEU A 66 -24.18 -18.58 -18.15
C LEU A 66 -25.69 -18.69 -18.19
N LYS A 67 -26.40 -17.90 -19.02
CA LYS A 67 -27.83 -17.97 -19.23
C LYS A 67 -28.24 -19.33 -19.88
N LEU A 68 -27.46 -19.80 -20.87
CA LEU A 68 -27.69 -21.09 -21.54
C LEU A 68 -27.48 -22.27 -20.58
N THR A 69 -26.38 -22.29 -19.83
CA THR A 69 -26.09 -23.37 -18.87
C THR A 69 -27.21 -23.51 -17.82
N LEU A 70 -27.76 -22.38 -17.36
CA LEU A 70 -28.86 -22.41 -16.40
C LEU A 70 -30.18 -22.92 -17.02
N ARG A 71 -30.44 -22.61 -18.30
CA ARG A 71 -31.62 -23.15 -19.00
C ARG A 71 -31.52 -24.67 -19.19
N GLN A 72 -30.32 -25.21 -19.41
CA GLN A 72 -30.08 -26.63 -19.60
C GLN A 72 -30.07 -27.46 -18.30
N ALA A 73 -29.73 -26.82 -17.17
CA ALA A 73 -29.59 -27.48 -15.87
C ALA A 73 -30.92 -27.58 -15.07
N GLN A 74 -32.02 -27.02 -15.58
CA GLN A 74 -33.30 -26.97 -14.90
C GLN A 74 -34.24 -27.99 -15.53
N GLY A 75 -34.55 -29.08 -14.79
CA GLY A 75 -35.59 -30.06 -15.16
C GLY A 75 -36.99 -29.45 -15.13
N ASP A 76 -37.94 -30.16 -15.76
CA ASP A 76 -39.35 -29.78 -15.78
C ASP A 76 -39.93 -29.89 -14.36
N GLY A 77 -40.30 -28.73 -13.77
CA GLY A 77 -40.98 -28.70 -12.45
C GLY A 77 -40.42 -27.73 -11.41
N GLU A 78 -39.18 -27.25 -11.54
CA GLU A 78 -38.62 -26.23 -10.60
C GLU A 78 -38.83 -24.79 -11.09
N PRO A 79 -39.01 -23.79 -10.16
CA PRO A 79 -39.12 -22.38 -10.54
C PRO A 79 -37.85 -21.92 -11.27
N ARG A 80 -38.00 -21.58 -12.56
CA ARG A 80 -36.88 -21.22 -13.46
C ARG A 80 -36.04 -20.07 -12.88
N ARG A 81 -34.82 -20.38 -12.48
CA ARG A 81 -33.86 -19.37 -12.09
C ARG A 81 -33.40 -18.57 -13.32
N THR A 82 -33.76 -17.29 -13.38
CA THR A 82 -33.36 -16.38 -14.45
C THR A 82 -32.22 -15.47 -13.99
N ILE A 83 -31.31 -15.16 -14.91
CA ILE A 83 -30.26 -14.17 -14.71
C ILE A 83 -30.61 -12.92 -15.50
N LYS A 84 -30.79 -11.81 -14.78
CA LYS A 84 -30.94 -10.49 -15.36
C LYS A 84 -29.61 -9.77 -15.41
N THR A 85 -29.26 -9.19 -16.56
CA THR A 85 -28.04 -8.41 -16.77
C THR A 85 -28.37 -6.92 -16.92
N VAL A 86 -27.73 -6.08 -16.12
CA VAL A 86 -27.95 -4.63 -16.12
C VAL A 86 -26.63 -3.92 -16.37
N LEU A 87 -26.63 -2.99 -17.31
CA LEU A 87 -25.50 -2.08 -17.56
C LEU A 87 -25.79 -0.72 -16.95
N THR A 88 -24.79 -0.12 -16.32
CA THR A 88 -24.86 1.24 -15.76
C THR A 88 -23.48 1.92 -15.80
N GLY A 89 -23.40 3.17 -15.38
CA GLY A 89 -22.16 3.94 -15.30
C GLY A 89 -22.05 5.05 -16.33
N CYS A 90 -20.82 5.50 -16.61
CA CYS A 90 -20.56 6.56 -17.57
C CYS A 90 -20.67 6.04 -19.01
N ILE A 91 -21.86 5.98 -19.57
CA ILE A 91 -22.13 5.37 -20.88
C ILE A 91 -22.42 6.46 -21.91
N LEU A 92 -21.60 6.52 -22.98
CA LEU A 92 -21.86 7.39 -24.13
C LEU A 92 -23.16 7.00 -24.86
N LYS A 93 -23.87 7.97 -25.46
CA LYS A 93 -25.13 7.74 -26.19
C LYS A 93 -25.00 6.62 -27.25
N GLN A 94 -23.88 6.63 -28.00
CA GLN A 94 -23.61 5.61 -29.03
C GLN A 94 -23.35 4.22 -28.44
N ASP A 95 -22.61 4.12 -27.30
CA ASP A 95 -22.35 2.87 -26.60
C ASP A 95 -23.66 2.32 -26.03
N ARG A 96 -24.53 3.20 -25.51
CA ARG A 96 -25.87 2.84 -25.03
C ARG A 96 -26.69 2.16 -26.12
N LYS A 97 -26.69 2.68 -27.35
CA LYS A 97 -27.38 2.05 -28.50
C LYS A 97 -26.83 0.66 -28.78
N LYS A 98 -25.50 0.50 -28.79
CA LYS A 98 -24.83 -0.80 -29.04
C LYS A 98 -25.09 -1.83 -27.94
N PHE A 99 -25.10 -1.41 -26.68
CA PHE A 99 -25.31 -2.31 -25.54
C PHE A 99 -26.78 -2.63 -25.26
N ARG A 100 -27.74 -1.82 -25.75
CA ARG A 100 -29.18 -2.07 -25.54
C ARG A 100 -29.64 -3.44 -26.02
N LYS A 101 -29.02 -3.98 -27.07
CA LYS A 101 -29.28 -5.32 -27.59
C LYS A 101 -28.52 -6.45 -26.87
N ARG A 102 -27.68 -6.12 -25.89
CA ARG A 102 -26.74 -7.05 -25.25
C ARG A 102 -26.96 -7.23 -23.75
N PHE A 103 -27.68 -6.32 -23.13
CA PHE A 103 -28.08 -6.32 -21.72
C PHE A 103 -29.59 -6.26 -21.62
N ASP A 104 -30.16 -6.88 -20.60
CA ASP A 104 -31.59 -6.87 -20.38
C ASP A 104 -32.11 -5.47 -20.02
N GLU A 105 -31.28 -4.69 -19.28
CA GLU A 105 -31.59 -3.30 -18.94
C GLU A 105 -30.34 -2.43 -18.94
N ILE A 106 -30.55 -1.12 -19.13
CA ILE A 106 -29.53 -0.08 -18.92
C ILE A 106 -30.08 0.92 -17.91
N TRP A 107 -29.44 1.01 -16.75
CA TRP A 107 -29.82 1.97 -15.72
C TRP A 107 -29.05 3.28 -15.87
N GLU A 108 -29.75 4.40 -15.69
CA GLU A 108 -29.13 5.73 -15.69
C GLU A 108 -28.50 6.05 -14.35
N MET A 109 -27.39 6.80 -14.39
CA MET A 109 -26.64 7.26 -13.22
C MET A 109 -27.28 8.51 -12.60
N LYS A 110 -28.56 8.45 -12.19
CA LYS A 110 -29.22 9.58 -11.55
C LYS A 110 -28.98 9.56 -10.03
N ASN A 111 -28.35 10.61 -9.48
CA ASN A 111 -28.31 10.94 -8.04
C ASN A 111 -27.79 9.88 -7.05
N TYR A 112 -26.99 8.91 -7.47
CA TYR A 112 -26.43 7.91 -6.55
C TYR A 112 -25.57 8.51 -5.42
N PHE A 113 -24.96 9.67 -5.64
CA PHE A 113 -24.15 10.34 -4.63
C PHE A 113 -24.94 10.83 -3.40
N LYS A 114 -26.28 10.92 -3.48
CA LYS A 114 -27.17 11.23 -2.34
C LYS A 114 -27.45 10.01 -1.45
N ILE A 115 -27.06 8.80 -1.89
CA ILE A 115 -27.35 7.55 -1.18
C ILE A 115 -26.17 7.23 -0.26
N ALA A 116 -26.44 6.88 1.01
CA ALA A 116 -25.38 6.42 1.92
C ALA A 116 -24.74 5.12 1.40
N PRO A 117 -23.40 5.03 1.27
CA PRO A 117 -22.73 3.88 0.69
C PRO A 117 -22.69 2.71 1.68
N LYS A 118 -22.78 1.50 1.14
CA LYS A 118 -22.30 0.31 1.82
C LYS A 118 -20.81 0.15 1.55
N CYS A 119 -19.97 0.52 2.49
CA CYS A 119 -18.53 0.38 2.37
C CYS A 119 -18.12 -1.09 2.34
N GLN A 120 -17.63 -1.57 1.19
CA GLN A 120 -17.14 -2.95 1.02
C GLN A 120 -15.68 -3.11 1.44
N ASN A 121 -14.93 -1.99 1.57
CA ASN A 121 -13.51 -1.99 1.94
C ASN A 121 -13.26 -0.98 3.05
N ASN A 122 -12.99 -1.47 4.24
CA ASN A 122 -12.75 -0.63 5.42
C ASN A 122 -11.42 0.13 5.39
N SER A 123 -10.50 -0.18 4.46
CA SER A 123 -9.20 0.52 4.34
C SER A 123 -9.28 1.82 3.53
N GLN A 124 -10.25 1.93 2.63
CA GLN A 124 -10.47 3.10 1.78
C GLN A 124 -11.96 3.39 1.68
N VAL A 125 -12.35 4.65 1.90
CA VAL A 125 -13.72 5.12 1.72
C VAL A 125 -13.75 6.19 0.66
N PHE A 126 -14.69 6.08 -0.27
CA PHE A 126 -14.86 6.97 -1.40
C PHE A 126 -16.08 7.87 -1.19
N VAL A 127 -15.83 9.16 -0.91
CA VAL A 127 -16.84 10.16 -0.63
C VAL A 127 -16.94 11.12 -1.80
N PRO A 128 -17.93 10.99 -2.69
CA PRO A 128 -18.18 11.98 -3.74
C PRO A 128 -18.68 13.27 -3.11
N ILE A 129 -18.01 14.38 -3.44
CA ILE A 129 -18.39 15.74 -3.02
C ILE A 129 -19.14 16.47 -4.12
N SER A 130 -18.87 16.07 -5.39
CA SER A 130 -19.54 16.60 -6.57
C SER A 130 -19.65 15.56 -7.66
N ASN A 131 -20.53 15.78 -8.63
CA ASN A 131 -20.69 14.98 -9.84
C ASN A 131 -20.84 15.91 -11.06
N GLY A 132 -20.33 15.50 -12.24
CA GLY A 132 -20.33 16.32 -13.45
C GLY A 132 -19.18 17.34 -13.49
N CYS A 133 -19.08 18.10 -14.58
CA CYS A 133 -18.00 19.07 -14.78
C CYS A 133 -18.40 20.12 -15.84
N ASN A 134 -18.08 21.39 -15.60
CA ASN A 134 -18.38 22.52 -16.50
C ASN A 134 -17.17 22.98 -17.34
N ASN A 135 -16.03 22.31 -17.28
CA ASN A 135 -14.80 22.76 -17.96
C ASN A 135 -14.79 22.50 -19.49
N PHE A 136 -15.61 21.57 -19.99
CA PHE A 136 -15.74 21.25 -21.42
C PHE A 136 -14.42 21.14 -22.16
N CYS A 137 -13.41 20.50 -21.55
CA CYS A 137 -12.16 20.19 -22.23
C CYS A 137 -12.46 19.45 -23.53
N SER A 138 -11.82 19.83 -24.65
CA SER A 138 -12.20 19.40 -26.00
C SER A 138 -12.16 17.89 -26.23
N TYR A 139 -11.38 17.15 -25.44
CA TYR A 139 -11.20 15.68 -25.50
C TYR A 139 -12.09 14.91 -24.50
N CYS A 140 -12.79 15.63 -23.60
CA CYS A 140 -13.39 15.01 -22.41
C CYS A 140 -14.87 14.72 -22.60
N VAL A 141 -15.28 13.48 -22.31
CA VAL A 141 -16.68 13.05 -22.40
C VAL A 141 -17.46 13.25 -21.10
N VAL A 142 -16.83 13.68 -20.02
CA VAL A 142 -17.46 13.77 -18.69
C VAL A 142 -18.73 14.62 -18.69
N PRO A 143 -18.76 15.84 -19.26
CA PRO A 143 -19.99 16.66 -19.32
C PRO A 143 -21.15 15.94 -20.01
N TYR A 144 -20.85 15.11 -21.00
CA TYR A 144 -21.85 14.39 -21.81
C TYR A 144 -22.38 13.11 -21.17
N VAL A 145 -21.64 12.53 -20.21
CA VAL A 145 -22.02 11.26 -19.55
C VAL A 145 -22.42 11.43 -18.09
N ARG A 146 -21.98 12.50 -17.43
CA ARG A 146 -22.30 12.80 -16.03
C ARG A 146 -23.05 14.13 -15.84
N GLY A 147 -23.18 14.91 -16.90
CA GLY A 147 -23.87 16.21 -16.89
C GLY A 147 -23.03 17.36 -16.33
N SER A 148 -23.69 18.48 -16.11
CA SER A 148 -23.12 19.66 -15.46
C SER A 148 -22.72 19.39 -14.02
N LEU A 149 -21.86 20.24 -13.48
CA LEU A 149 -21.41 20.15 -12.09
C LEU A 149 -22.59 20.30 -11.13
N VAL A 150 -22.74 19.31 -10.24
CA VAL A 150 -23.66 19.33 -9.10
C VAL A 150 -22.86 18.99 -7.86
N CYS A 151 -22.81 19.90 -6.90
CA CYS A 151 -22.14 19.70 -5.62
C CYS A 151 -23.10 19.10 -4.58
N ARG A 152 -22.54 18.56 -3.49
CA ARG A 152 -23.31 18.10 -2.32
C ARG A 152 -23.29 19.14 -1.22
N ASN A 153 -24.27 19.04 -0.31
CA ASN A 153 -24.23 19.74 0.97
C ASN A 153 -23.01 19.29 1.79
N HIS A 154 -22.24 20.23 2.31
CA HIS A 154 -21.08 19.96 3.13
C HIS A 154 -21.41 19.16 4.41
N GLU A 155 -22.55 19.38 5.04
CA GLU A 155 -23.00 18.65 6.23
C GLU A 155 -23.20 17.16 5.95
N GLU A 156 -23.81 16.81 4.81
CA GLU A 156 -23.97 15.43 4.38
C GLU A 156 -22.60 14.74 4.17
N ILE A 157 -21.65 15.47 3.57
CA ILE A 157 -20.29 14.98 3.35
C ILE A 157 -19.60 14.75 4.70
N LEU A 158 -19.67 15.70 5.63
CA LEU A 158 -19.08 15.58 6.96
C LEU A 158 -19.70 14.43 7.77
N LYS A 159 -21.02 14.24 7.66
CA LYS A 159 -21.74 13.11 8.29
C LYS A 159 -21.25 11.77 7.74
N GLU A 160 -21.07 11.67 6.42
CA GLU A 160 -20.55 10.47 5.75
C GLU A 160 -19.11 10.17 6.20
N VAL A 161 -18.26 11.20 6.26
CA VAL A 161 -16.87 11.08 6.74
C VAL A 161 -16.80 10.70 8.21
N LYS A 162 -17.61 11.32 9.09
CA LYS A 162 -17.69 10.98 10.52
C LYS A 162 -18.11 9.52 10.72
N ASN A 163 -19.10 9.05 9.96
CA ASN A 163 -19.55 7.67 10.01
C ASN A 163 -18.45 6.69 9.55
N ALA A 164 -17.68 7.04 8.52
CA ALA A 164 -16.56 6.25 8.03
C ALA A 164 -15.36 6.23 8.99
N ALA A 165 -15.10 7.34 9.68
CA ALA A 165 -14.01 7.49 10.63
C ALA A 165 -14.27 6.79 11.99
N ASN A 166 -15.55 6.51 12.32
CA ASN A 166 -15.95 5.95 13.63
C ASN A 166 -15.67 4.44 13.72
N PRO A 167 -14.80 3.97 14.64
CA PRO A 167 -14.45 2.56 14.77
C PRO A 167 -15.59 1.69 15.32
N ILE A 168 -16.58 2.26 16.02
CA ILE A 168 -17.64 1.50 16.72
C ILE A 168 -18.68 0.91 15.75
N ARG A 169 -18.94 1.55 14.62
CA ARG A 169 -19.92 1.08 13.63
C ARG A 169 -19.39 0.05 12.65
N ASN A 170 -18.10 -0.09 12.55
CA ASN A 170 -17.46 -1.11 11.73
C ASN A 170 -17.09 -2.30 12.62
N THR A 171 -17.93 -3.32 12.66
CA THR A 171 -17.77 -4.58 13.41
C THR A 171 -16.47 -5.36 13.11
N THR A 172 -15.60 -4.82 12.27
CA THR A 172 -14.28 -5.35 11.92
C THR A 172 -13.18 -4.30 12.09
N SER A 173 -13.03 -3.73 13.31
CA SER A 173 -11.87 -2.97 13.77
C SER A 173 -11.38 -1.75 12.93
N ASN A 174 -11.17 -0.64 13.63
CA ASN A 174 -10.51 0.62 13.18
C ASN A 174 -11.11 1.26 11.91
N GLY A 175 -11.60 2.48 12.05
CA GLY A 175 -12.15 3.29 10.96
C GLY A 175 -11.31 3.31 9.66
N ALA A 176 -11.83 3.86 8.61
CA ALA A 176 -11.15 3.95 7.32
C ALA A 176 -9.76 4.56 7.46
N MET A 177 -8.73 3.89 6.91
CA MET A 177 -7.36 4.41 6.93
C MET A 177 -7.16 5.55 5.92
N GLU A 178 -7.92 5.55 4.82
CA GLU A 178 -7.91 6.59 3.81
C GLU A 178 -9.33 7.01 3.41
N ILE A 179 -9.60 8.30 3.43
CA ILE A 179 -10.84 8.90 2.94
C ILE A 179 -10.51 9.68 1.67
N TRP A 180 -11.17 9.34 0.57
CA TRP A 180 -10.98 9.95 -0.73
C TRP A 180 -12.17 10.85 -1.06
N LEU A 181 -11.94 12.16 -1.11
CA LEU A 181 -12.92 13.13 -1.61
C LEU A 181 -12.90 13.07 -3.13
N LEU A 182 -14.03 12.75 -3.74
CA LEU A 182 -14.14 12.49 -5.17
C LEU A 182 -14.98 13.56 -5.87
N GLY A 183 -14.49 14.02 -7.02
CA GLY A 183 -15.18 14.89 -7.97
C GLY A 183 -14.53 14.79 -9.33
N GLN A 184 -15.15 15.33 -10.37
CA GLN A 184 -14.52 15.43 -11.70
C GLN A 184 -13.60 16.66 -11.80
N ASN A 185 -13.91 17.69 -11.00
CA ASN A 185 -13.07 18.82 -10.64
C ASN A 185 -13.38 19.15 -9.17
N VAL A 186 -12.57 18.66 -8.23
CA VAL A 186 -12.85 18.85 -6.79
C VAL A 186 -12.67 20.30 -6.34
N ASN A 187 -11.81 21.06 -7.01
CA ASN A 187 -11.53 22.46 -6.65
C ASN A 187 -12.73 23.40 -6.90
N ASP A 188 -13.60 23.00 -7.83
CA ASP A 188 -14.80 23.77 -8.22
C ASP A 188 -16.01 23.45 -7.31
N TYR A 189 -15.72 22.81 -6.17
CA TYR A 189 -16.76 22.50 -5.18
C TYR A 189 -17.19 23.76 -4.43
N THR A 190 -18.50 23.95 -4.39
CA THR A 190 -19.18 24.92 -3.52
C THR A 190 -20.39 24.22 -2.91
N SER A 191 -20.59 24.34 -1.60
CA SER A 191 -21.67 23.64 -0.92
C SER A 191 -23.05 24.15 -1.36
N LEU A 192 -24.01 23.23 -1.56
CA LEU A 192 -25.39 23.60 -1.87
C LEU A 192 -26.12 24.31 -0.73
N ALA A 193 -25.74 24.01 0.53
CA ALA A 193 -26.40 24.61 1.71
C ALA A 193 -25.80 25.97 2.07
N ASP A 194 -24.53 26.22 1.73
CA ASP A 194 -23.83 27.46 2.03
C ASP A 194 -22.75 27.72 0.99
N SER A 195 -23.00 28.69 0.10
CA SER A 195 -22.08 29.04 -0.97
C SER A 195 -20.72 29.59 -0.48
N SER A 196 -20.62 30.01 0.77
CA SER A 196 -19.34 30.42 1.36
C SER A 196 -18.39 29.24 1.62
N ILE A 197 -18.88 27.99 1.64
CA ILE A 197 -18.08 26.78 1.87
C ILE A 197 -17.58 26.22 0.55
N ASN A 198 -16.36 26.63 0.21
CA ASN A 198 -15.59 26.13 -0.94
C ASN A 198 -14.80 24.85 -0.61
N PHE A 199 -14.06 24.30 -1.59
CA PHE A 199 -13.28 23.08 -1.39
C PHE A 199 -12.19 23.21 -0.30
N PRO A 200 -11.37 24.27 -0.22
CA PRO A 200 -10.42 24.48 0.87
C PRO A 200 -11.07 24.42 2.25
N LYS A 201 -12.19 25.13 2.45
CA LYS A 201 -12.93 25.12 3.73
C LYS A 201 -13.47 23.74 4.06
N LEU A 202 -14.09 23.05 3.07
CA LEU A 202 -14.53 21.66 3.26
C LEU A 202 -13.37 20.75 3.64
N LEU A 203 -12.22 20.87 2.98
CA LEU A 203 -11.03 20.06 3.27
C LEU A 203 -10.52 20.28 4.71
N LYS A 204 -10.55 21.52 5.19
CA LYS A 204 -10.24 21.88 6.58
C LYS A 204 -11.23 21.24 7.55
N MET A 205 -12.53 21.37 7.31
CA MET A 205 -13.58 20.76 8.14
C MET A 205 -13.43 19.22 8.23
N VAL A 206 -13.13 18.58 7.11
CA VAL A 206 -12.85 17.12 7.08
C VAL A 206 -11.57 16.77 7.85
N ASN A 207 -10.52 17.60 7.77
CA ASN A 207 -9.29 17.40 8.54
C ASN A 207 -9.52 17.46 10.05
N ASP A 208 -10.46 18.29 10.50
CA ASP A 208 -10.73 18.53 11.91
C ASP A 208 -11.62 17.43 12.54
N ILE A 209 -12.23 16.55 11.75
CA ILE A 209 -12.97 15.38 12.25
C ILE A 209 -12.04 14.47 13.06
N PRO A 210 -12.38 14.06 14.29
CA PRO A 210 -11.58 13.14 15.10
C PRO A 210 -11.35 11.79 14.43
N GLY A 211 -10.19 11.15 14.67
CA GLY A 211 -9.84 9.83 14.18
C GLY A 211 -8.48 9.78 13.45
N ASP A 212 -7.90 8.59 13.34
CA ASP A 212 -6.62 8.35 12.64
C ASP A 212 -6.88 7.87 11.20
N PHE A 213 -7.03 8.80 10.27
CA PHE A 213 -7.21 8.54 8.85
C PHE A 213 -6.43 9.55 8.00
N LYS A 214 -6.15 9.19 6.75
CA LYS A 214 -5.57 10.08 5.75
C LYS A 214 -6.63 10.56 4.78
N ILE A 215 -6.56 11.84 4.40
CA ILE A 215 -7.45 12.47 3.42
C ILE A 215 -6.72 12.54 2.09
N ARG A 216 -7.38 12.10 1.04
CA ARG A 216 -6.96 12.27 -0.35
C ARG A 216 -8.08 12.88 -1.16
N PHE A 217 -7.75 13.50 -2.26
CA PHE A 217 -8.73 13.99 -3.21
C PHE A 217 -8.27 13.76 -4.65
N MET A 218 -9.20 13.75 -5.57
CA MET A 218 -8.95 13.41 -6.97
C MET A 218 -9.30 14.56 -7.90
N SER A 219 -8.58 14.60 -9.05
CA SER A 219 -8.90 15.46 -10.20
C SER A 219 -9.00 16.95 -9.89
N PRO A 220 -8.04 17.55 -9.13
CA PRO A 220 -8.01 19.01 -9.05
C PRO A 220 -7.61 19.60 -10.40
N HIS A 221 -8.28 20.68 -10.80
CA HIS A 221 -7.94 21.38 -12.02
C HIS A 221 -6.89 22.46 -11.75
N PRO A 222 -5.81 22.57 -12.55
CA PRO A 222 -4.74 23.54 -12.29
C PRO A 222 -5.19 25.01 -12.27
N ALA A 223 -6.18 25.40 -13.08
CA ALA A 223 -6.70 26.77 -13.10
C ALA A 223 -7.43 27.16 -11.80
N ASP A 224 -8.07 26.18 -11.15
CA ASP A 224 -8.89 26.41 -9.95
C ASP A 224 -8.12 26.12 -8.66
N PHE A 225 -6.79 25.98 -8.74
CA PHE A 225 -5.93 25.64 -7.62
C PHE A 225 -5.46 26.90 -6.87
N THR A 226 -6.17 27.27 -5.82
CA THR A 226 -5.97 28.52 -5.08
C THR A 226 -4.82 28.45 -4.08
N ASP A 227 -4.27 29.61 -3.69
CA ASP A 227 -3.28 29.71 -2.62
C ASP A 227 -3.87 29.26 -1.26
N GLU A 228 -5.17 29.50 -1.01
CA GLU A 228 -5.91 28.98 0.15
C GLU A 228 -5.84 27.44 0.23
N LEU A 229 -6.06 26.75 -0.89
CA LEU A 229 -5.97 25.29 -0.94
C LEU A 229 -4.55 24.80 -0.60
N ILE A 230 -3.52 25.46 -1.12
CA ILE A 230 -2.12 25.14 -0.82
C ILE A 230 -1.86 25.29 0.68
N ASP A 231 -2.34 26.35 1.30
CA ASP A 231 -2.14 26.63 2.72
C ASP A 231 -2.88 25.61 3.60
N VAL A 232 -4.12 25.27 3.26
CA VAL A 232 -4.85 24.21 3.97
C VAL A 232 -4.13 22.87 3.86
N MET A 233 -3.65 22.50 2.68
CA MET A 233 -2.89 21.26 2.48
C MET A 233 -1.58 21.25 3.31
N ALA A 234 -0.85 22.37 3.34
CA ALA A 234 0.42 22.48 4.06
C ALA A 234 0.24 22.36 5.58
N LYS A 235 -0.82 22.99 6.12
CA LYS A 235 -1.12 23.00 7.57
C LYS A 235 -1.83 21.73 8.06
N SER A 236 -2.49 20.99 7.19
CA SER A 236 -3.31 19.83 7.56
C SER A 236 -2.48 18.60 7.90
N LYS A 237 -2.74 17.99 9.07
CA LYS A 237 -2.03 16.78 9.54
C LYS A 237 -2.51 15.50 8.84
N LYS A 238 -3.79 15.45 8.44
CA LYS A 238 -4.43 14.27 7.83
C LYS A 238 -4.36 14.27 6.31
N VAL A 239 -4.28 15.45 5.66
CA VAL A 239 -4.17 15.53 4.19
C VAL A 239 -2.87 14.88 3.72
N ALA A 240 -2.99 13.94 2.81
CA ALA A 240 -1.81 13.25 2.26
C ALA A 240 -0.97 14.24 1.43
N LYS A 241 0.35 14.19 1.60
CA LYS A 241 1.28 14.97 0.76
C LYS A 241 1.40 14.35 -0.63
N TYR A 242 0.29 14.26 -1.30
CA TYR A 242 0.13 13.68 -2.64
C TYR A 242 -0.91 14.47 -3.41
N ILE A 243 -0.60 14.79 -4.65
CA ILE A 243 -1.53 15.44 -5.57
C ILE A 243 -1.36 14.91 -6.99
N ASN A 244 -2.47 14.63 -7.65
CA ASN A 244 -2.51 14.45 -9.09
C ASN A 244 -2.97 15.75 -9.75
N LEU A 245 -2.07 16.49 -10.39
CA LEU A 245 -2.29 17.78 -11.02
C LEU A 245 -2.17 17.64 -12.55
N PRO A 246 -3.26 17.38 -13.28
CA PRO A 246 -3.25 17.08 -14.71
C PRO A 246 -2.79 18.26 -15.57
N VAL A 247 -1.60 18.19 -16.17
CA VAL A 247 -1.11 19.25 -17.09
C VAL A 247 -1.63 19.09 -18.50
N GLN A 248 -1.89 17.87 -18.94
CA GLN A 248 -2.37 17.44 -20.26
C GLN A 248 -1.36 17.63 -21.40
N SER A 249 -0.69 18.79 -21.54
CA SER A 249 0.36 19.07 -22.51
C SER A 249 1.35 20.12 -21.98
N GLY A 250 2.59 20.09 -22.46
CA GLY A 250 3.62 21.08 -22.18
C GLY A 250 3.69 22.22 -23.23
N ASP A 251 2.69 22.33 -24.10
CA ASP A 251 2.64 23.34 -25.16
C ASP A 251 1.36 24.18 -25.06
N ASN A 252 1.51 25.51 -25.10
CA ASN A 252 0.38 26.45 -24.93
C ASN A 252 -0.64 26.36 -26.07
N LYS A 253 -0.19 26.12 -27.32
CA LYS A 253 -1.12 25.99 -28.47
C LYS A 253 -1.96 24.72 -28.34
N ILE A 254 -1.37 23.64 -27.88
CA ILE A 254 -2.08 22.39 -27.61
C ILE A 254 -3.01 22.54 -26.41
N LEU A 255 -2.59 23.18 -25.30
CA LEU A 255 -3.47 23.48 -24.17
C LEU A 255 -4.70 24.31 -24.62
N LYS A 256 -4.51 25.32 -25.45
CA LYS A 256 -5.63 26.11 -26.03
C LYS A 256 -6.57 25.24 -26.88
N LYS A 257 -6.04 24.37 -27.75
CA LYS A 257 -6.84 23.39 -28.52
C LYS A 257 -7.57 22.38 -27.60
N MET A 258 -6.99 22.04 -26.46
CA MET A 258 -7.61 21.18 -25.45
C MET A 258 -8.66 21.89 -24.59
N ASN A 259 -8.91 23.19 -24.82
CA ASN A 259 -9.74 24.04 -23.96
C ASN A 259 -9.29 24.02 -22.50
N ARG A 260 -7.97 24.23 -22.28
CA ARG A 260 -7.38 24.33 -20.94
C ARG A 260 -7.06 25.80 -20.65
N PRO A 261 -7.75 26.44 -19.66
CA PRO A 261 -7.66 27.90 -19.41
C PRO A 261 -6.43 28.26 -18.57
N TYR A 262 -5.26 27.74 -18.93
CA TYR A 262 -3.96 28.09 -18.32
C TYR A 262 -2.81 27.87 -19.30
N THR A 263 -1.71 28.54 -19.05
CA THR A 263 -0.45 28.40 -19.78
C THR A 263 0.52 27.46 -19.03
N VAL A 264 1.52 26.97 -19.75
CA VAL A 264 2.63 26.18 -19.16
C VAL A 264 3.37 26.97 -18.08
N THR A 265 3.54 28.28 -18.25
CA THR A 265 4.17 29.16 -17.27
C THR A 265 3.34 29.24 -15.97
N GLN A 266 2.04 29.44 -16.09
CA GLN A 266 1.14 29.44 -14.91
C GLN A 266 1.19 28.08 -14.18
N TYR A 267 1.17 26.97 -14.91
CA TYR A 267 1.31 25.64 -14.33
C TYR A 267 2.63 25.47 -13.59
N LYS A 268 3.76 25.89 -14.18
CA LYS A 268 5.09 25.85 -13.54
C LYS A 268 5.12 26.68 -12.26
N ASN A 269 4.55 27.87 -12.28
CA ASN A 269 4.49 28.76 -11.12
C ASN A 269 3.63 28.16 -10.02
N LEU A 270 2.50 27.53 -10.34
CA LEU A 270 1.68 26.78 -9.39
C LEU A 270 2.47 25.65 -8.73
N VAL A 271 3.20 24.86 -9.51
CA VAL A 271 4.04 23.79 -8.98
C VAL A 271 5.14 24.33 -8.07
N LYS A 272 5.79 25.46 -8.42
CA LYS A 272 6.78 26.13 -7.56
C LYS A 272 6.16 26.58 -6.23
N LYS A 273 4.98 27.20 -6.24
CA LYS A 273 4.25 27.59 -5.02
C LYS A 273 3.92 26.39 -4.14
N ILE A 274 3.37 25.31 -4.73
CA ILE A 274 3.04 24.07 -4.00
C ILE A 274 4.31 23.50 -3.35
N ARG A 275 5.42 23.38 -4.07
CA ARG A 275 6.67 22.81 -3.53
C ARG A 275 7.32 23.69 -2.48
N LYS A 276 7.21 25.02 -2.58
CA LYS A 276 7.69 25.95 -1.56
C LYS A 276 6.98 25.74 -0.21
N LYS A 277 5.65 25.54 -0.24
CA LYS A 277 4.84 25.32 0.98
C LYS A 277 4.86 23.87 1.46
N ILE A 278 4.98 22.91 0.52
CA ILE A 278 4.94 21.47 0.78
C ILE A 278 6.14 20.80 0.06
N PRO A 279 7.36 20.89 0.59
CA PRO A 279 8.58 20.39 -0.09
C PRO A 279 8.54 18.90 -0.44
N ASP A 280 7.89 18.07 0.38
CA ASP A 280 7.80 16.61 0.20
C ASP A 280 6.58 16.17 -0.65
N ILE A 281 5.91 17.08 -1.34
CA ILE A 281 4.72 16.73 -2.12
C ILE A 281 5.03 15.69 -3.19
N ASN A 282 4.26 14.62 -3.21
CA ASN A 282 4.29 13.64 -4.29
C ASN A 282 3.39 14.16 -5.41
N LEU A 283 4.00 14.77 -6.42
CA LEU A 283 3.32 15.37 -7.55
C LEU A 283 3.22 14.39 -8.70
N THR A 284 2.00 14.06 -9.09
CA THR A 284 1.70 13.26 -10.28
C THR A 284 0.90 14.08 -11.28
N THR A 285 0.83 13.63 -12.53
CA THR A 285 0.13 14.34 -13.59
C THR A 285 -0.53 13.40 -14.59
N ASP A 286 -1.48 13.90 -15.36
CA ASP A 286 -1.99 13.27 -16.57
C ASP A 286 -1.52 14.07 -17.78
N VAL A 287 -1.19 13.34 -18.86
CA VAL A 287 -0.79 13.93 -20.14
C VAL A 287 -1.35 13.09 -21.30
N ILE A 288 -1.77 13.79 -22.35
CA ILE A 288 -2.25 13.20 -23.59
C ILE A 288 -1.20 13.48 -24.67
N VAL A 289 -0.61 12.42 -25.26
CA VAL A 289 0.33 12.52 -26.36
C VAL A 289 -0.32 12.24 -27.69
N GLY A 290 0.11 12.95 -28.76
CA GLY A 290 -0.43 12.80 -30.09
C GLY A 290 -1.86 13.34 -30.19
N PHE A 291 -2.16 14.45 -29.52
CA PHE A 291 -3.38 15.22 -29.74
C PHE A 291 -3.42 15.71 -31.21
N PRO A 292 -4.60 15.89 -31.84
CA PRO A 292 -4.68 16.34 -33.23
C PRO A 292 -3.77 17.54 -33.54
N ASP A 293 -2.99 17.44 -34.60
CA ASP A 293 -2.00 18.41 -35.08
C ASP A 293 -0.83 18.71 -34.11
N GLU A 294 -0.58 17.89 -33.10
CA GLU A 294 0.58 18.08 -32.21
C GLU A 294 1.89 17.83 -32.96
N THR A 295 2.61 18.88 -33.32
CA THR A 295 3.90 18.80 -34.02
C THR A 295 4.98 18.19 -33.13
N LYS A 296 6.14 17.78 -33.74
CA LYS A 296 7.31 17.31 -32.95
C LYS A 296 7.80 18.38 -31.97
N LYS A 297 7.90 19.65 -32.41
CA LYS A 297 8.33 20.79 -31.57
C LYS A 297 7.41 21.00 -30.37
N GLN A 298 6.11 20.84 -30.55
CA GLN A 298 5.14 20.97 -29.47
C GLN A 298 5.24 19.80 -28.48
N PHE A 299 5.47 18.57 -28.97
CA PHE A 299 5.76 17.44 -28.10
C PHE A 299 7.09 17.62 -27.35
N GLU A 300 8.14 18.19 -27.97
CA GLU A 300 9.40 18.52 -27.30
C GLU A 300 9.22 19.51 -26.16
N ASN A 301 8.27 20.46 -26.27
CA ASN A 301 7.89 21.33 -25.14
C ASN A 301 7.33 20.53 -23.97
N THR A 302 6.56 19.46 -24.22
CA THR A 302 6.08 18.53 -23.20
C THR A 302 7.25 17.76 -22.57
N VAL A 303 8.21 17.31 -23.37
CA VAL A 303 9.44 16.66 -22.88
C VAL A 303 10.25 17.60 -21.99
N LYS A 304 10.44 18.86 -22.38
CA LYS A 304 11.12 19.88 -21.57
C LYS A 304 10.43 20.08 -20.22
N LEU A 305 9.10 20.19 -20.22
CA LEU A 305 8.31 20.34 -19.00
C LEU A 305 8.52 19.14 -18.07
N PHE A 306 8.52 17.91 -18.57
CA PHE A 306 8.74 16.71 -17.77
C PHE A 306 10.11 16.67 -17.11
N LYS A 307 11.16 17.07 -17.85
CA LYS A 307 12.54 17.17 -17.34
C LYS A 307 12.68 18.23 -16.25
N GLU A 308 11.97 19.38 -16.41
CA GLU A 308 12.01 20.51 -15.48
C GLU A 308 11.21 20.23 -14.20
N ILE A 309 9.95 19.80 -14.34
CA ILE A 309 9.07 19.56 -13.20
C ILE A 309 9.45 18.32 -12.41
N LYS A 310 10.06 17.31 -13.05
CA LYS A 310 10.44 16.03 -12.40
C LYS A 310 9.27 15.42 -11.63
N PHE A 311 8.19 15.08 -12.34
CA PHE A 311 7.02 14.40 -11.77
C PHE A 311 7.41 13.07 -11.11
N ASN A 312 6.73 12.72 -10.03
CA ASN A 312 6.92 11.44 -9.36
C ASN A 312 6.30 10.28 -10.15
N LEU A 313 5.18 10.55 -10.84
CA LEU A 313 4.49 9.62 -11.73
C LEU A 313 3.69 10.43 -12.75
N ALA A 314 3.52 9.88 -13.95
CA ALA A 314 2.62 10.45 -14.96
C ALA A 314 1.72 9.36 -15.56
N TYR A 315 0.45 9.67 -15.68
CA TYR A 315 -0.52 8.86 -16.42
C TYR A 315 -0.53 9.35 -17.88
N ILE A 316 0.21 8.65 -18.73
CA ILE A 316 0.43 9.02 -20.12
C ILE A 316 -0.59 8.28 -20.98
N ALA A 317 -1.49 9.03 -21.60
CA ALA A 317 -2.50 8.50 -22.51
C ALA A 317 -2.18 8.91 -23.96
N LYS A 318 -2.33 7.98 -24.89
CA LYS A 318 -2.39 8.30 -26.32
C LYS A 318 -3.74 8.90 -26.64
N TYR A 319 -3.77 9.99 -27.40
CA TYR A 319 -5.04 10.53 -27.85
C TYR A 319 -5.85 9.47 -28.59
N SER A 320 -7.12 9.39 -28.28
CA SER A 320 -8.11 8.51 -28.90
C SER A 320 -9.41 9.30 -29.06
N PRO A 321 -9.91 9.46 -30.30
CA PRO A 321 -11.13 10.22 -30.55
C PRO A 321 -12.31 9.67 -29.76
N ARG A 322 -13.09 10.56 -29.15
CA ARG A 322 -14.28 10.20 -28.39
C ARG A 322 -15.50 10.90 -28.95
N PRO A 323 -16.46 10.13 -29.46
CA PRO A 323 -17.68 10.70 -30.02
C PRO A 323 -18.40 11.60 -29.03
N GLY A 324 -18.91 12.71 -29.54
CA GLY A 324 -19.59 13.74 -28.76
C GLY A 324 -18.67 14.80 -28.16
N THR A 325 -17.35 14.68 -28.31
CA THR A 325 -16.39 15.70 -27.88
C THR A 325 -15.96 16.59 -29.03
N ALA A 326 -15.58 17.84 -28.75
CA ALA A 326 -15.11 18.76 -29.79
C ALA A 326 -13.88 18.21 -30.54
N ALA A 327 -12.95 17.55 -29.82
CA ALA A 327 -11.78 16.98 -30.44
C ALA A 327 -12.08 15.75 -31.34
N PHE A 328 -13.25 15.13 -31.24
CA PHE A 328 -13.68 14.06 -32.13
C PHE A 328 -13.77 14.53 -33.60
N HIS A 329 -14.13 15.78 -33.81
CA HIS A 329 -14.25 16.39 -35.14
C HIS A 329 -12.90 16.90 -35.70
N MET A 330 -11.85 16.87 -34.89
CA MET A 330 -10.51 17.22 -35.34
C MET A 330 -9.87 16.01 -36.07
N LYS A 331 -9.12 16.28 -37.15
CA LYS A 331 -8.42 15.23 -37.90
C LYS A 331 -7.32 14.61 -37.02
N ASP A 332 -7.46 13.33 -36.68
CA ASP A 332 -6.42 12.57 -35.97
C ASP A 332 -5.30 12.15 -36.95
N ASN A 333 -4.40 13.08 -37.20
CA ASN A 333 -3.34 12.98 -38.19
C ASN A 333 -2.01 12.44 -37.63
N ILE A 334 -1.97 12.04 -36.33
CA ILE A 334 -0.77 11.49 -35.71
C ILE A 334 -0.82 9.95 -35.74
N PRO A 335 0.07 9.26 -36.45
CA PRO A 335 0.08 7.81 -36.52
C PRO A 335 0.23 7.14 -35.15
N LEU A 336 -0.42 6.00 -34.93
CA LEU A 336 -0.34 5.26 -33.67
C LEU A 336 1.09 4.89 -33.27
N LYS A 337 1.97 4.62 -34.26
CA LYS A 337 3.40 4.34 -34.03
C LYS A 337 4.09 5.55 -33.38
N GLU A 338 3.80 6.76 -33.84
CA GLU A 338 4.35 8.00 -33.27
C GLU A 338 3.77 8.27 -31.86
N LYS A 339 2.47 8.07 -31.65
CA LYS A 339 1.87 8.18 -30.31
C LYS A 339 2.51 7.22 -29.31
N LYS A 340 2.81 5.96 -29.71
CA LYS A 340 3.52 4.98 -28.90
C LYS A 340 4.96 5.44 -28.60
N ARG A 341 5.66 6.01 -29.59
CA ARG A 341 7.02 6.55 -29.42
C ARG A 341 7.03 7.68 -28.39
N ARG A 342 6.10 8.64 -28.49
CA ARG A 342 5.97 9.75 -27.56
C ARG A 342 5.66 9.27 -26.14
N GLU A 343 4.75 8.31 -25.99
CA GLU A 343 4.44 7.68 -24.71
C GLU A 343 5.70 7.05 -24.09
N LYS A 344 6.49 6.32 -24.87
CA LYS A 344 7.73 5.67 -24.41
C LYS A 344 8.75 6.68 -23.89
N ILE A 345 8.99 7.77 -24.62
CA ILE A 345 9.94 8.84 -24.24
C ILE A 345 9.56 9.43 -22.86
N LEU A 346 8.29 9.77 -22.65
CA LEU A 346 7.87 10.33 -21.37
C LEU A 346 7.95 9.31 -20.23
N ARG A 347 7.68 8.03 -20.49
CA ARG A 347 7.88 6.95 -19.49
C ARG A 347 9.33 6.83 -19.06
N GLU A 348 10.26 6.82 -20.00
CA GLU A 348 11.70 6.76 -19.73
C GLU A 348 12.18 7.95 -18.85
N ILE A 349 11.64 9.16 -19.09
CA ILE A 349 11.95 10.32 -18.25
C ILE A 349 11.46 10.12 -16.82
N ILE A 350 10.25 9.60 -16.64
CA ILE A 350 9.70 9.33 -15.30
C ILE A 350 10.51 8.25 -14.59
N GLU A 351 10.88 7.19 -15.29
CA GLU A 351 11.71 6.10 -14.75
C GLU A 351 13.08 6.63 -14.29
N LYS A 352 13.78 7.40 -15.15
CA LYS A 352 15.06 8.05 -14.79
C LYS A 352 14.93 9.00 -13.58
N ASN A 353 13.87 9.81 -13.50
CA ASN A 353 13.63 10.69 -12.36
C ASN A 353 13.43 9.89 -11.07
N ARG A 354 12.81 8.72 -11.18
CA ARG A 354 12.55 7.82 -10.06
C ARG A 354 13.83 7.11 -9.62
N GLU A 355 14.65 6.63 -10.55
CA GLU A 355 15.95 6.02 -10.26
C GLU A 355 16.86 7.01 -9.51
N LYS A 356 17.04 8.23 -10.00
CA LYS A 356 17.77 9.29 -9.29
C LYS A 356 17.23 9.60 -7.89
N LYS A 357 15.91 9.55 -7.72
CA LYS A 357 15.29 9.76 -6.39
C LYS A 357 15.57 8.60 -5.45
N ILE A 358 15.73 7.39 -5.95
CA ILE A 358 16.10 6.19 -5.18
C ILE A 358 17.58 6.23 -4.84
N GLU A 359 18.47 6.53 -5.79
CA GLU A 359 19.91 6.68 -5.60
C GLU A 359 20.26 7.68 -4.47
N ASN A 360 19.52 8.80 -4.41
CA ASN A 360 19.67 9.77 -3.32
C ASN A 360 19.09 9.31 -1.96
N ARG A 361 18.55 8.09 -1.85
CA ARG A 361 18.01 7.55 -0.60
C ARG A 361 18.79 6.33 -0.15
N LYS A 362 20.06 6.54 0.19
CA LYS A 362 20.96 5.49 0.63
C LYS A 362 20.55 4.89 1.97
N LEU A 363 20.52 3.57 2.03
CA LEU A 363 20.22 2.79 3.23
C LEU A 363 21.30 1.72 3.42
N ILE A 364 22.01 1.77 4.53
CA ILE A 364 23.00 0.77 4.89
C ILE A 364 22.35 -0.21 5.87
N VAL A 365 22.34 -1.50 5.52
CA VAL A 365 21.80 -2.56 6.35
C VAL A 365 22.93 -3.37 6.94
N ILE A 366 22.94 -3.50 8.28
CA ILE A 366 23.90 -4.34 9.00
C ILE A 366 23.13 -5.51 9.61
N LEU A 367 23.40 -6.68 9.11
CA LEU A 367 22.72 -7.90 9.49
C LEU A 367 23.70 -8.99 9.95
N GLY A 368 23.17 -10.02 10.60
CA GLY A 368 23.95 -11.14 11.09
C GLY A 368 23.28 -11.83 12.27
N PRO A 369 23.84 -12.96 12.74
CA PRO A 369 23.29 -13.69 13.86
C PRO A 369 23.43 -12.92 15.18
N THR A 370 22.68 -13.35 16.18
CA THR A 370 22.87 -12.82 17.54
C THR A 370 24.31 -13.05 18.00
N ALA A 371 24.85 -12.17 18.81
CA ALA A 371 26.25 -12.16 19.30
C ALA A 371 27.36 -11.97 18.24
N SER A 372 27.04 -11.67 16.97
CA SER A 372 28.04 -11.44 15.91
C SER A 372 28.77 -10.08 16.00
N GLY A 373 28.30 -9.13 16.84
CA GLY A 373 28.89 -7.78 16.92
C GLY A 373 28.21 -6.73 16.04
N LYS A 374 27.07 -7.04 15.40
CA LYS A 374 26.38 -6.11 14.49
C LYS A 374 25.99 -4.74 15.10
N SER A 375 25.60 -4.71 16.38
CA SER A 375 25.23 -3.47 17.06
C SER A 375 26.44 -2.57 17.27
N GLU A 376 27.59 -3.13 17.63
CA GLU A 376 28.84 -2.42 17.80
C GLU A 376 29.34 -1.88 16.45
N LEU A 377 29.32 -2.72 15.39
CA LEU A 377 29.68 -2.29 14.04
C LEU A 377 28.75 -1.15 13.57
N GLY A 378 27.45 -1.29 13.78
CA GLY A 378 26.46 -0.25 13.42
C GLY A 378 26.73 1.07 14.13
N LEU A 379 27.06 1.05 15.42
CA LEU A 379 27.39 2.24 16.18
C LEU A 379 28.68 2.91 15.66
N LYS A 380 29.73 2.14 15.39
CA LYS A 380 31.00 2.65 14.85
C LYS A 380 30.81 3.29 13.48
N LEU A 381 30.12 2.62 12.56
CA LEU A 381 29.88 3.13 11.23
C LEU A 381 28.94 4.35 11.25
N ALA A 382 27.86 4.31 12.03
CA ALA A 382 26.95 5.45 12.18
C ALA A 382 27.65 6.69 12.74
N LYS A 383 28.59 6.51 13.70
CA LYS A 383 29.40 7.61 14.21
C LYS A 383 30.34 8.19 13.14
N LYS A 384 31.01 7.32 12.36
CA LYS A 384 31.98 7.73 11.36
C LYS A 384 31.35 8.45 10.17
N PHE A 385 30.18 7.96 9.71
CA PHE A 385 29.50 8.46 8.50
C PHE A 385 28.30 9.38 8.82
N ASN A 386 28.29 10.05 9.96
CA ASN A 386 27.21 10.96 10.37
C ASN A 386 25.80 10.35 10.22
N GLY A 387 25.63 9.15 10.73
CA GLY A 387 24.38 8.40 10.58
C GLY A 387 23.56 8.27 11.86
N GLU A 388 22.33 7.79 11.72
CA GLU A 388 21.44 7.40 12.80
C GLU A 388 20.95 5.94 12.56
N ILE A 389 20.59 5.22 13.64
CA ILE A 389 20.29 3.78 13.59
C ILE A 389 18.81 3.54 13.71
N VAL A 390 18.27 2.66 12.86
CA VAL A 390 16.94 2.09 12.98
C VAL A 390 17.08 0.60 13.38
N SER A 391 16.55 0.21 14.54
CA SER A 391 16.64 -1.17 15.01
C SER A 391 15.74 -2.10 14.18
N ALA A 392 16.31 -3.22 13.69
CA ALA A 392 15.59 -4.31 13.04
C ALA A 392 15.56 -5.56 13.95
N ASP A 393 15.22 -5.36 15.21
CA ASP A 393 15.05 -6.42 16.21
C ASP A 393 13.62 -6.42 16.75
N SER A 394 12.95 -7.57 16.67
CA SER A 394 11.55 -7.72 17.06
C SER A 394 11.32 -7.75 18.57
N ARG A 395 12.37 -7.73 19.39
CA ARG A 395 12.28 -7.77 20.85
C ARG A 395 12.72 -6.45 21.49
N GLN A 396 13.67 -5.73 20.90
CA GLN A 396 14.11 -4.42 21.38
C GLN A 396 13.05 -3.33 21.34
N ILE A 397 11.95 -3.56 20.64
CA ILE A 397 10.79 -2.64 20.56
C ILE A 397 10.03 -2.52 21.90
N TYR A 398 10.15 -3.50 22.80
CA TYR A 398 9.38 -3.57 24.05
C TYR A 398 10.10 -2.91 25.20
N ARG A 399 9.40 -2.01 25.93
CA ARG A 399 9.93 -1.31 27.10
C ARG A 399 10.19 -2.27 28.26
N GLY A 400 11.31 -2.05 28.93
CA GLY A 400 11.71 -2.83 30.11
C GLY A 400 12.31 -4.21 29.78
N MET A 401 12.34 -4.63 28.52
CA MET A 401 13.03 -5.83 28.06
C MET A 401 14.43 -5.44 27.57
N ASP A 402 15.34 -5.10 28.48
CA ASP A 402 16.61 -4.43 28.15
C ASP A 402 17.79 -5.40 28.12
N ILE A 403 18.00 -6.13 29.22
CA ILE A 403 19.13 -7.04 29.38
C ILE A 403 18.94 -8.27 28.48
N GLY A 404 17.80 -8.92 28.55
CA GLY A 404 17.53 -10.15 27.79
C GLY A 404 17.50 -9.95 26.28
N THR A 405 17.23 -8.74 25.80
CA THR A 405 17.26 -8.38 24.37
C THR A 405 18.56 -7.72 23.94
N ALA A 406 19.50 -7.52 24.88
CA ALA A 406 20.76 -6.79 24.68
C ALA A 406 20.56 -5.45 23.96
N LYS A 407 19.66 -4.63 24.45
CA LYS A 407 19.46 -3.29 23.92
C LYS A 407 20.73 -2.44 24.03
N PRO A 408 20.95 -1.52 23.09
CA PRO A 408 21.95 -0.49 23.23
C PRO A 408 21.75 0.28 24.55
N THR A 409 22.84 0.49 25.27
CA THR A 409 22.85 1.18 26.57
C THR A 409 22.38 2.64 26.41
N LYS A 410 21.95 3.26 27.51
CA LYS A 410 21.61 4.69 27.51
C LYS A 410 22.79 5.57 27.04
N LYS A 411 24.04 5.18 27.37
CA LYS A 411 25.27 5.88 26.91
C LYS A 411 25.41 5.80 25.38
N GLU A 412 25.28 4.59 24.81
CA GLU A 412 25.35 4.41 23.34
C GLU A 412 24.24 5.14 22.61
N ARG A 413 23.01 5.16 23.16
CA ARG A 413 21.87 5.90 22.57
C ARG A 413 22.00 7.42 22.68
N LYS A 414 22.81 7.94 23.60
CA LYS A 414 23.19 9.36 23.65
C LYS A 414 24.23 9.72 22.56
N ILE A 415 25.13 8.80 22.20
CA ILE A 415 26.13 9.02 21.15
C ILE A 415 25.48 9.04 19.77
N ILE A 416 24.66 8.03 19.48
CA ILE A 416 23.96 7.88 18.20
C ILE A 416 22.46 7.66 18.48
N LYS A 417 21.63 8.43 17.80
CA LYS A 417 20.19 8.27 17.93
C LYS A 417 19.72 6.93 17.35
N HIS A 418 18.96 6.18 18.16
CA HIS A 418 18.34 4.93 17.77
C HIS A 418 16.82 5.08 17.68
N TYR A 419 16.24 4.54 16.61
CA TYR A 419 14.79 4.48 16.37
C TYR A 419 14.28 3.07 16.59
N LEU A 420 13.02 2.93 16.89
CA LEU A 420 12.28 1.68 17.07
C LEU A 420 12.78 0.82 18.23
N ILE A 421 13.28 1.50 19.26
CA ILE A 421 13.59 0.91 20.57
C ILE A 421 12.59 1.48 21.58
N ASP A 422 12.10 0.69 22.53
CA ASP A 422 11.17 1.12 23.60
C ASP A 422 9.87 1.77 23.13
N ILE A 423 9.33 1.36 22.00
CA ILE A 423 8.14 1.98 21.38
C ILE A 423 6.81 1.33 21.81
N LYS A 424 6.84 0.13 22.41
CA LYS A 424 5.65 -0.62 22.85
C LYS A 424 5.82 -1.15 24.27
N LYS A 425 4.68 -1.33 24.97
CA LYS A 425 4.65 -2.10 26.23
C LYS A 425 4.59 -3.60 25.92
N PRO A 426 5.07 -4.50 26.78
CA PRO A 426 5.07 -5.96 26.54
C PRO A 426 3.72 -6.58 26.19
N ASN A 427 2.62 -6.02 26.68
CA ASN A 427 1.24 -6.47 26.41
C ASN A 427 0.63 -5.86 25.12
N GLN A 428 1.38 -5.06 24.37
CA GLN A 428 0.90 -4.45 23.14
C GLN A 428 1.42 -5.25 21.93
N PRO A 429 0.55 -5.76 21.05
CA PRO A 429 0.99 -6.44 19.84
C PRO A 429 1.70 -5.45 18.89
N TYR A 430 2.70 -5.96 18.17
CA TYR A 430 3.38 -5.19 17.12
C TYR A 430 3.63 -6.07 15.91
N THR A 431 3.05 -5.67 14.79
CA THR A 431 3.05 -6.46 13.55
C THR A 431 4.20 -6.05 12.64
N VAL A 432 4.59 -6.94 11.71
CA VAL A 432 5.59 -6.63 10.67
C VAL A 432 5.15 -5.46 9.78
N TRP A 433 3.85 -5.28 9.57
CA TRP A 433 3.29 -4.14 8.84
C TRP A 433 3.54 -2.82 9.59
N GLU A 434 3.24 -2.78 10.91
CA GLU A 434 3.52 -1.61 11.75
C GLU A 434 5.01 -1.31 11.78
N TYR A 435 5.85 -2.36 11.90
CA TYR A 435 7.30 -2.21 11.85
C TYR A 435 7.76 -1.58 10.53
N LYS A 436 7.36 -2.13 9.38
CA LYS A 436 7.69 -1.59 8.05
C LYS A 436 7.35 -0.10 7.95
N ARG A 437 6.12 0.26 8.32
CA ARG A 437 5.64 1.66 8.29
C ARG A 437 6.50 2.57 9.18
N SER A 438 6.77 2.15 10.39
CA SER A 438 7.56 2.91 11.36
C SER A 438 9.03 3.03 10.93
N ALA A 439 9.61 1.95 10.40
CA ALA A 439 10.99 1.94 9.91
C ALA A 439 11.18 2.86 8.69
N ILE A 440 10.29 2.79 7.69
CA ILE A 440 10.33 3.70 6.53
C ILE A 440 10.15 5.15 6.98
N GLY A 441 9.28 5.41 7.96
CA GLY A 441 9.09 6.73 8.54
C GLY A 441 10.35 7.26 9.24
N ALA A 442 11.02 6.41 10.03
CA ALA A 442 12.28 6.75 10.72
C ALA A 442 13.42 7.00 9.72
N ILE A 443 13.60 6.12 8.72
CA ILE A 443 14.61 6.28 7.66
C ILE A 443 14.37 7.61 6.91
N SER A 444 13.12 7.91 6.57
CA SER A 444 12.77 9.16 5.90
C SER A 444 13.09 10.40 6.76
N GLN A 445 12.93 10.32 8.08
CA GLN A 445 13.31 11.41 9.00
C GLN A 445 14.83 11.60 9.09
N ILE A 446 15.59 10.50 9.03
CA ILE A 446 17.07 10.54 9.05
C ILE A 446 17.58 11.20 7.77
N ILE A 447 17.08 10.75 6.60
CA ILE A 447 17.46 11.31 5.29
C ILE A 447 17.15 12.81 5.20
N LYS A 448 16.02 13.26 5.78
CA LYS A 448 15.66 14.70 5.81
C LYS A 448 16.58 15.58 6.65
N LYS A 449 17.40 14.98 7.50
CA LYS A 449 18.42 15.67 8.29
C LYS A 449 19.80 15.59 7.64
N ASP A 450 19.85 15.17 6.37
CA ASP A 450 21.09 14.92 5.62
C ASP A 450 22.04 13.95 6.35
N LYS A 451 21.44 12.94 7.02
CA LYS A 451 22.18 11.88 7.71
C LYS A 451 22.01 10.53 7.01
N ILE A 452 23.00 9.67 7.18
CA ILE A 452 22.97 8.31 6.63
C ILE A 452 22.11 7.41 7.52
N SER A 453 21.23 6.61 6.89
CA SER A 453 20.36 5.68 7.58
C SER A 453 21.00 4.30 7.70
N PHE A 454 21.15 3.81 8.93
CA PHE A 454 21.62 2.44 9.24
C PHE A 454 20.46 1.60 9.77
N LEU A 455 20.11 0.52 9.07
CA LEU A 455 19.13 -0.48 9.52
C LEU A 455 19.90 -1.65 10.14
N VAL A 456 19.86 -1.77 11.46
CA VAL A 456 20.73 -2.72 12.19
C VAL A 456 19.88 -3.77 12.92
N GLY A 457 20.10 -5.04 12.64
CA GLY A 457 19.36 -6.09 13.37
C GLY A 457 19.54 -7.51 12.89
N GLY A 458 18.84 -8.43 13.55
CA GLY A 458 18.86 -9.87 13.27
C GLY A 458 17.50 -10.43 12.86
N THR A 459 16.44 -9.63 12.80
CA THR A 459 15.10 -10.10 12.41
C THR A 459 14.95 -10.01 10.88
N GLY A 460 15.27 -11.12 10.19
CA GLY A 460 15.29 -11.16 8.73
C GLY A 460 14.01 -10.70 8.05
N LEU A 461 12.83 -11.04 8.63
CA LEU A 461 11.55 -10.59 8.10
C LEU A 461 11.38 -9.05 8.19
N TYR A 462 11.89 -8.41 9.23
CA TYR A 462 11.85 -6.96 9.39
C TYR A 462 12.73 -6.26 8.34
N ILE A 463 13.95 -6.75 8.17
CA ILE A 463 14.88 -6.26 7.14
C ILE A 463 14.25 -6.42 5.76
N LYS A 464 13.75 -7.61 5.44
CA LYS A 464 13.12 -7.90 4.15
C LYS A 464 11.89 -7.02 3.89
N ALA A 465 11.07 -6.77 4.90
CA ALA A 465 9.88 -5.93 4.78
C ALA A 465 10.23 -4.49 4.36
N VAL A 466 11.35 -3.95 4.80
CA VAL A 466 11.84 -2.61 4.46
C VAL A 466 12.56 -2.60 3.12
N VAL A 467 13.54 -3.48 2.94
CA VAL A 467 14.42 -3.52 1.77
C VAL A 467 13.66 -3.89 0.49
N ASP A 468 12.85 -4.95 0.55
CA ASP A 468 12.01 -5.40 -0.58
C ASP A 468 10.69 -4.62 -0.67
N ASN A 469 10.46 -3.64 0.18
CA ASN A 469 9.21 -2.89 0.28
C ASN A 469 7.97 -3.80 0.24
N LEU A 470 7.99 -4.93 0.98
CA LEU A 470 6.98 -6.00 0.87
C LEU A 470 5.54 -5.47 1.01
N GLU A 471 4.68 -5.84 0.09
CA GLU A 471 3.24 -5.67 0.24
C GLU A 471 2.73 -6.66 1.28
N ILE A 472 2.40 -6.15 2.48
CA ILE A 472 1.95 -6.97 3.61
C ILE A 472 0.45 -6.79 3.77
N PRO A 473 -0.35 -7.86 3.66
CA PRO A 473 -1.80 -7.80 3.86
C PRO A 473 -2.13 -7.27 5.25
N GLN A 474 -3.00 -6.25 5.31
CA GLN A 474 -3.47 -5.64 6.56
C GLN A 474 -4.60 -6.47 7.19
N VAL A 475 -4.33 -7.76 7.41
CA VAL A 475 -5.28 -8.66 8.06
C VAL A 475 -4.93 -8.76 9.53
N LYS A 476 -5.80 -8.24 10.40
CA LYS A 476 -5.63 -8.38 11.84
C LYS A 476 -5.79 -9.84 12.26
N PRO A 477 -5.05 -10.27 13.29
CA PRO A 477 -5.20 -11.60 13.88
C PRO A 477 -6.66 -11.84 14.31
N ASP A 478 -7.22 -12.95 13.86
CA ASP A 478 -8.52 -13.43 14.31
C ASP A 478 -8.33 -14.58 15.29
N TRP A 479 -8.39 -14.24 16.57
CA TRP A 479 -8.11 -15.20 17.63
C TRP A 479 -9.12 -16.35 17.67
N LYS A 480 -10.40 -16.11 17.27
CA LYS A 480 -11.41 -17.17 17.19
C LYS A 480 -11.06 -18.15 16.06
N LEU A 481 -10.77 -17.62 14.86
CA LEU A 481 -10.35 -18.43 13.73
C LEU A 481 -9.05 -19.19 14.04
N ARG A 482 -8.05 -18.54 14.64
CA ARG A 482 -6.77 -19.19 14.99
C ARG A 482 -6.98 -20.34 15.98
N LYS A 483 -7.78 -20.14 17.03
CA LYS A 483 -8.12 -21.21 17.97
C LYS A 483 -8.81 -22.39 17.29
N SER A 484 -9.72 -22.14 16.35
CA SER A 484 -10.38 -23.20 15.58
C SER A 484 -9.39 -23.96 14.70
N LEU A 485 -8.44 -23.25 14.05
CA LEU A 485 -7.38 -23.87 13.25
C LEU A 485 -6.36 -24.65 14.12
N GLU A 486 -6.02 -24.12 15.29
CA GLU A 486 -5.18 -24.83 16.28
C GLU A 486 -5.87 -26.11 16.81
N LEU A 487 -7.19 -26.05 17.03
CA LEU A 487 -7.95 -27.24 17.39
C LEU A 487 -7.95 -28.27 16.25
N LYS A 488 -8.11 -27.85 15.00
CA LYS A 488 -8.00 -28.74 13.83
C LYS A 488 -6.61 -29.42 13.77
N ILE A 489 -5.53 -28.73 14.10
CA ILE A 489 -4.19 -29.34 14.19
C ILE A 489 -4.15 -30.44 15.25
N LYS A 490 -4.73 -30.20 16.43
CA LYS A 490 -4.77 -31.18 17.52
C LYS A 490 -5.60 -32.43 17.17
N THR A 491 -6.71 -32.27 16.43
CA THR A 491 -7.65 -33.35 16.12
C THR A 491 -7.34 -34.09 14.82
N ARG A 492 -6.81 -33.39 13.79
CA ARG A 492 -6.60 -33.92 12.44
C ARG A 492 -5.15 -33.88 11.94
N GLY A 493 -4.25 -33.39 12.78
CA GLY A 493 -2.83 -33.23 12.46
C GLY A 493 -2.50 -32.01 11.59
N LEU A 494 -1.24 -31.62 11.60
CA LEU A 494 -0.73 -30.46 10.86
C LEU A 494 -0.84 -30.62 9.34
N LYS A 495 -0.65 -31.85 8.84
CA LYS A 495 -0.72 -32.19 7.41
C LYS A 495 -2.11 -31.85 6.84
N SER A 496 -3.18 -32.22 7.54
CA SER A 496 -4.56 -31.94 7.11
C SER A 496 -4.80 -30.43 6.92
N LEU A 497 -4.27 -29.59 7.81
CA LEU A 497 -4.41 -28.16 7.71
C LEU A 497 -3.56 -27.57 6.56
N TYR A 498 -2.41 -28.15 6.29
CA TYR A 498 -1.57 -27.79 5.15
C TYR A 498 -2.26 -28.14 3.83
N ASP A 499 -2.87 -29.32 3.72
CA ASP A 499 -3.63 -29.73 2.54
C ASP A 499 -4.84 -28.82 2.28
N GLU A 500 -5.51 -28.33 3.35
CA GLU A 500 -6.57 -27.31 3.24
C GLU A 500 -6.03 -26.00 2.65
N LEU A 501 -4.83 -25.57 3.05
CA LEU A 501 -4.16 -24.39 2.49
C LEU A 501 -3.87 -24.58 1.00
N ILE A 502 -3.30 -25.72 0.61
CA ILE A 502 -2.93 -26.00 -0.78
C ILE A 502 -4.16 -26.09 -1.70
N LYS A 503 -5.31 -26.58 -1.21
CA LYS A 503 -6.58 -26.56 -1.96
C LYS A 503 -7.05 -25.13 -2.27
N ILE A 504 -6.83 -24.18 -1.36
CA ILE A 504 -7.21 -22.77 -1.54
C ILE A 504 -6.17 -22.01 -2.37
N ASP A 505 -4.89 -22.35 -2.19
CA ASP A 505 -3.73 -21.66 -2.74
C ASP A 505 -2.62 -22.66 -3.07
N PRO A 506 -2.66 -23.29 -4.26
CA PRO A 506 -1.64 -24.27 -4.65
C PRO A 506 -0.21 -23.71 -4.64
N GLU A 507 -0.03 -22.43 -4.96
CA GLU A 507 1.28 -21.78 -4.93
C GLU A 507 1.84 -21.59 -3.51
N ALA A 508 1.00 -21.72 -2.48
CA ALA A 508 1.45 -21.68 -1.09
C ALA A 508 2.43 -22.82 -0.76
N ALA A 509 2.42 -23.94 -1.51
CA ALA A 509 3.37 -25.04 -1.37
C ALA A 509 4.83 -24.60 -1.49
N TYR A 510 5.11 -23.59 -2.31
CA TYR A 510 6.46 -23.06 -2.54
C TYR A 510 6.86 -21.97 -1.53
N ILE A 511 5.92 -21.48 -0.72
CA ILE A 511 6.11 -20.27 0.10
C ILE A 511 5.97 -20.55 1.59
N VAL A 512 5.12 -21.52 1.95
CA VAL A 512 4.77 -21.84 3.34
C VAL A 512 5.39 -23.16 3.73
N ASP A 513 6.22 -23.12 4.76
CA ASP A 513 6.83 -24.30 5.36
C ASP A 513 5.74 -25.21 5.96
N SER A 514 5.61 -26.42 5.41
CA SER A 514 4.61 -27.42 5.81
C SER A 514 4.75 -27.91 7.25
N GLN A 515 5.93 -27.74 7.86
CA GLN A 515 6.21 -28.12 9.25
C GLN A 515 5.98 -26.97 10.23
N ASN A 516 5.54 -25.79 9.76
CA ASN A 516 5.38 -24.62 10.62
C ASN A 516 3.90 -24.27 10.82
N PRO A 517 3.28 -24.69 11.95
CA PRO A 517 1.86 -24.47 12.20
C PRO A 517 1.47 -22.99 12.21
N ARG A 518 2.33 -22.12 12.75
CA ARG A 518 2.05 -20.67 12.80
C ARG A 518 1.99 -20.05 11.41
N ARG A 519 2.82 -20.51 10.47
CA ARG A 519 2.82 -20.02 9.08
C ARG A 519 1.61 -20.52 8.31
N ILE A 520 1.24 -21.80 8.48
CA ILE A 520 0.05 -22.38 7.84
C ILE A 520 -1.22 -21.68 8.33
N ILE A 521 -1.38 -21.53 9.66
CA ILE A 521 -2.52 -20.82 10.25
C ILE A 521 -2.60 -19.39 9.72
N ARG A 522 -1.46 -18.68 9.63
CA ARG A 522 -1.45 -17.30 9.13
C ARG A 522 -1.80 -17.21 7.65
N ALA A 523 -1.31 -18.10 6.83
CA ALA A 523 -1.62 -18.15 5.40
C ALA A 523 -3.12 -18.43 5.17
N LEU A 524 -3.69 -19.40 5.88
CA LEU A 524 -5.13 -19.70 5.85
C LEU A 524 -5.95 -18.52 6.37
N GLU A 525 -5.59 -17.93 7.50
CA GLU A 525 -6.27 -16.75 8.03
C GLU A 525 -6.34 -15.61 7.01
N ILE A 526 -5.22 -15.33 6.31
CA ILE A 526 -5.18 -14.31 5.27
C ILE A 526 -6.06 -14.72 4.09
N ALA A 527 -5.91 -15.93 3.58
CA ALA A 527 -6.69 -16.41 2.45
C ALA A 527 -8.21 -16.41 2.72
N ILE A 528 -8.63 -16.88 3.88
CA ILE A 528 -10.03 -16.92 4.30
C ILE A 528 -10.59 -15.50 4.46
N LYS A 529 -9.88 -14.62 5.15
CA LYS A 529 -10.36 -13.25 5.40
C LYS A 529 -10.37 -12.35 4.18
N THR A 530 -9.39 -12.50 3.30
CA THR A 530 -9.28 -11.66 2.10
C THR A 530 -10.00 -12.26 0.90
N LYS A 531 -10.38 -13.53 0.95
CA LYS A 531 -10.89 -14.32 -0.17
C LYS A 531 -9.96 -14.29 -1.40
N LYS A 532 -8.66 -14.21 -1.15
CA LYS A 532 -7.60 -14.20 -2.17
C LYS A 532 -6.48 -15.14 -1.74
N PRO A 533 -5.84 -15.88 -2.67
CA PRO A 533 -4.68 -16.70 -2.37
C PRO A 533 -3.61 -15.90 -1.61
N PHE A 534 -2.99 -16.51 -0.60
CA PHE A 534 -1.93 -15.88 0.19
C PHE A 534 -0.70 -15.56 -0.67
N SER A 535 -0.37 -16.44 -1.63
CA SER A 535 0.71 -16.28 -2.58
C SER A 535 0.60 -14.97 -3.38
N GLN A 536 -0.59 -14.62 -3.83
CA GLN A 536 -0.86 -13.42 -4.63
C GLN A 536 -0.75 -12.11 -3.82
N GLN A 537 -0.74 -12.18 -2.48
CA GLN A 537 -0.73 -11.03 -1.59
C GLN A 537 0.66 -10.73 -1.01
N ARG A 538 1.69 -11.45 -1.45
CA ARG A 538 3.06 -11.34 -0.95
C ARG A 538 4.02 -10.87 -2.05
N LYS A 539 3.71 -9.72 -2.66
CA LYS A 539 4.53 -9.15 -3.73
C LYS A 539 5.62 -8.25 -3.17
N LYS A 540 6.77 -8.23 -3.84
CA LYS A 540 7.76 -7.17 -3.67
C LYS A 540 7.15 -5.87 -4.21
N GLY A 541 7.20 -4.82 -3.41
CA GLY A 541 6.87 -3.48 -3.87
C GLY A 541 8.05 -2.87 -4.62
N GLU A 542 7.82 -1.69 -5.19
CA GLU A 542 8.88 -0.94 -5.84
C GLU A 542 9.95 -0.50 -4.82
N PRO A 543 11.25 -0.57 -5.15
CA PRO A 543 12.32 -0.13 -4.27
C PRO A 543 12.12 1.30 -3.78
N LEU A 544 12.37 1.53 -2.49
CA LEU A 544 12.26 2.85 -1.87
C LEU A 544 13.63 3.49 -1.59
N PHE A 545 14.67 2.66 -1.55
CA PHE A 545 16.02 3.01 -1.15
C PHE A 545 17.03 2.34 -2.08
N ASP A 546 18.17 3.00 -2.26
CA ASP A 546 19.39 2.35 -2.71
C ASP A 546 20.04 1.68 -1.50
N VAL A 547 20.31 0.38 -1.57
CA VAL A 547 20.59 -0.43 -0.38
C VAL A 547 21.93 -1.13 -0.49
N LEU A 548 22.80 -0.89 0.50
CA LEU A 548 23.98 -1.70 0.77
C LEU A 548 23.71 -2.66 1.94
N GLU A 549 23.83 -3.95 1.73
CA GLU A 549 23.66 -4.96 2.78
C GLU A 549 24.98 -5.58 3.20
N ILE A 550 25.34 -5.41 4.46
CA ILE A 550 26.57 -5.90 5.08
C ILE A 550 26.20 -6.97 6.09
N GLY A 551 26.65 -8.21 5.83
CA GLY A 551 26.51 -9.34 6.74
C GLY A 551 27.79 -9.55 7.55
N ILE A 552 27.66 -9.82 8.85
CA ILE A 552 28.83 -10.15 9.68
C ILE A 552 29.05 -11.66 9.63
N SER A 553 30.17 -12.06 9.03
CA SER A 553 30.67 -13.44 9.06
C SER A 553 31.34 -13.73 10.41
N SER A 554 31.04 -14.86 11.00
CA SER A 554 31.69 -15.34 12.22
C SER A 554 31.94 -16.85 12.12
N ASP A 555 33.08 -17.28 12.55
CA ASP A 555 33.36 -18.67 12.77
C ASP A 555 32.38 -19.28 13.76
N LYS A 556 31.95 -20.54 13.52
CA LYS A 556 30.91 -21.20 14.32
C LYS A 556 31.29 -21.36 15.77
N GLU A 557 32.55 -21.75 16.04
CA GLU A 557 33.03 -22.01 17.39
C GLU A 557 33.18 -20.69 18.17
N LYS A 558 33.79 -19.69 17.53
CA LYS A 558 33.91 -18.33 18.10
C LYS A 558 32.55 -17.72 18.37
N LEU A 559 31.55 -17.96 17.51
CA LEU A 559 30.20 -17.45 17.72
C LEU A 559 29.52 -18.15 18.92
N LYS A 560 29.71 -19.46 19.08
CA LYS A 560 29.20 -20.23 20.23
C LYS A 560 29.78 -19.70 21.54
N GLU A 561 31.10 -19.54 21.62
CA GLU A 561 31.77 -18.97 22.78
C GLU A 561 31.28 -17.55 23.12
N LYS A 562 31.09 -16.69 22.09
CA LYS A 562 30.53 -15.34 22.29
C LYS A 562 29.10 -15.38 22.82
N ILE A 563 28.28 -16.35 22.40
CA ILE A 563 26.93 -16.55 22.91
C ILE A 563 26.96 -16.94 24.38
N GLU A 564 27.80 -17.89 24.77
CA GLU A 564 27.96 -18.36 26.15
C GLU A 564 28.38 -17.23 27.08
N LYS A 565 29.48 -16.52 26.75
CA LYS A 565 29.94 -15.34 27.47
C LYS A 565 28.88 -14.25 27.60
N ARG A 566 28.06 -14.06 26.55
CA ARG A 566 26.99 -13.09 26.57
C ARG A 566 25.85 -13.49 27.51
N VAL A 567 25.46 -14.74 27.56
CA VAL A 567 24.42 -15.22 28.47
C VAL A 567 24.88 -15.06 29.92
N ASP A 568 26.13 -15.44 30.22
CA ASP A 568 26.72 -15.30 31.56
C ASP A 568 26.76 -13.79 31.97
N LYS A 569 27.12 -12.92 31.05
CA LYS A 569 27.09 -11.45 31.26
C LYS A 569 25.66 -10.93 31.51
N MET A 570 24.66 -11.45 30.83
CA MET A 570 23.26 -11.10 31.04
C MET A 570 22.79 -11.50 32.44
N MET A 571 23.16 -12.70 32.91
CA MET A 571 22.83 -13.15 34.26
C MET A 571 23.47 -12.25 35.30
N LYS A 572 24.77 -11.97 35.17
CA LYS A 572 25.48 -11.02 36.06
C LYS A 572 24.91 -9.61 36.03
N ALA A 573 24.41 -9.14 34.90
CA ALA A 573 23.77 -7.83 34.76
C ALA A 573 22.36 -7.75 35.35
N GLY A 574 21.80 -8.87 35.84
CA GLY A 574 20.52 -8.90 36.55
C GLY A 574 19.31 -9.30 35.69
N LEU A 575 19.48 -10.16 34.68
CA LEU A 575 18.39 -10.68 33.85
C LEU A 575 17.26 -11.27 34.68
N LEU A 576 17.57 -12.02 35.75
CA LEU A 576 16.60 -12.58 36.66
C LEU A 576 15.74 -11.48 37.32
N LYS A 577 16.38 -10.38 37.77
CA LYS A 577 15.68 -9.23 38.39
C LYS A 577 14.79 -8.51 37.37
N GLU A 578 15.27 -8.33 36.14
CA GLU A 578 14.49 -7.74 35.05
C GLU A 578 13.21 -8.52 34.83
N ILE A 579 13.29 -9.84 34.71
CA ILE A 579 12.13 -10.71 34.43
C ILE A 579 11.17 -10.75 35.60
N LYS A 580 11.68 -10.88 36.86
CA LYS A 580 10.85 -10.81 38.07
C LYS A 580 10.03 -9.52 38.12
N ASN A 581 10.61 -8.37 37.74
CA ASN A 581 9.91 -7.11 37.72
C ASN A 581 8.86 -7.05 36.62
N LEU A 582 9.14 -7.60 35.45
CA LEU A 582 8.20 -7.59 34.31
C LEU A 582 6.96 -8.46 34.58
N ILE A 583 7.13 -9.65 35.16
CA ILE A 583 6.00 -10.56 35.45
C ILE A 583 5.15 -10.12 36.61
N LYS A 584 5.61 -9.16 37.45
CA LYS A 584 4.77 -8.48 38.46
C LYS A 584 3.77 -7.54 37.81
N ILE A 585 4.09 -6.99 36.63
CA ILE A 585 3.31 -5.96 35.96
C ILE A 585 2.47 -6.56 34.81
N TYR A 586 3.01 -7.59 34.15
CA TYR A 586 2.43 -8.19 32.95
C TYR A 586 2.20 -9.69 33.11
N ASP A 587 1.15 -10.21 32.46
CA ASP A 587 0.89 -11.66 32.44
C ASP A 587 2.10 -12.42 31.88
N LYS A 588 2.60 -13.39 32.66
CA LYS A 588 3.73 -14.25 32.28
C LYS A 588 3.50 -15.09 31.01
N ASN A 589 2.24 -15.28 30.58
CA ASN A 589 1.87 -16.04 29.39
C ASN A 589 1.83 -15.19 28.12
N LEU A 590 2.21 -13.91 28.16
CA LEU A 590 2.29 -13.09 26.97
C LEU A 590 3.28 -13.67 25.95
N SER A 591 2.88 -13.72 24.68
CA SER A 591 3.73 -14.18 23.57
C SER A 591 5.04 -13.37 23.43
N THR A 592 5.11 -12.19 24.02
CA THR A 592 6.31 -11.36 24.10
C THR A 592 7.39 -12.02 24.95
N PHE A 593 6.99 -12.75 25.99
CA PHE A 593 7.89 -13.51 26.86
C PHE A 593 8.29 -14.89 26.30
N ASP A 594 7.82 -15.30 25.11
CA ASP A 594 8.39 -16.41 24.34
C ASP A 594 9.82 -16.12 23.84
N ALA A 595 10.37 -14.93 24.10
CA ALA A 595 11.74 -14.57 23.79
C ALA A 595 12.71 -15.42 24.59
N ILE A 596 13.82 -15.82 23.94
CA ILE A 596 14.91 -16.59 24.58
C ILE A 596 15.48 -15.75 25.72
N GLY A 597 15.70 -16.42 26.85
CA GLY A 597 16.08 -15.78 28.09
C GLY A 597 14.90 -15.52 29.01
N TYR A 598 13.78 -15.05 28.48
CA TYR A 598 12.58 -14.78 29.29
C TYR A 598 11.83 -16.05 29.60
N ARG A 599 11.52 -16.86 28.61
CA ARG A 599 10.77 -18.11 28.79
C ARG A 599 11.46 -19.07 29.74
N GLU A 600 12.75 -19.27 29.60
CA GLU A 600 13.53 -20.20 30.41
C GLU A 600 13.61 -19.73 31.87
N ILE A 601 13.77 -18.43 32.12
CA ILE A 601 13.76 -17.87 33.47
C ILE A 601 12.35 -17.92 34.08
N ILE A 602 11.29 -17.74 33.31
CA ILE A 602 9.91 -17.93 33.77
C ILE A 602 9.65 -19.39 34.17
N ASP A 603 10.17 -20.36 33.41
CA ASP A 603 10.07 -21.77 33.76
C ASP A 603 10.81 -22.09 35.08
N TYR A 604 11.98 -21.48 35.30
CA TYR A 604 12.67 -21.54 36.61
C TYR A 604 11.82 -20.93 37.74
N LEU A 605 11.26 -19.73 37.52
CA LEU A 605 10.42 -19.05 38.53
C LEU A 605 9.13 -19.82 38.84
N ASN A 606 8.65 -20.64 37.89
CA ASN A 606 7.52 -21.54 38.06
C ASN A 606 7.98 -22.92 38.67
N LYS A 607 9.23 -23.06 39.11
CA LYS A 607 9.79 -24.29 39.67
C LYS A 607 9.78 -25.52 38.74
N LYS A 608 9.73 -25.32 37.41
CA LYS A 608 9.77 -26.42 36.43
C LYS A 608 11.16 -26.93 36.16
N ILE A 609 12.16 -26.07 36.32
CA ILE A 609 13.58 -26.34 36.07
C ILE A 609 14.45 -25.59 37.09
N SER A 610 15.68 -26.03 37.32
CA SER A 610 16.67 -25.32 38.12
C SER A 610 17.21 -24.09 37.38
N LEU A 611 17.85 -23.17 38.09
CA LEU A 611 18.48 -21.99 37.48
C LEU A 611 19.63 -22.37 36.53
N ALA A 612 20.41 -23.38 36.90
CA ALA A 612 21.50 -23.90 36.07
C ALA A 612 20.96 -24.46 34.75
N GLU A 613 19.90 -25.27 34.79
CA GLU A 613 19.22 -25.77 33.58
C GLU A 613 18.63 -24.65 32.74
N ALA A 614 18.08 -23.60 33.36
CA ALA A 614 17.56 -22.44 32.63
C ALA A 614 18.69 -21.75 31.84
N ILE A 615 19.85 -21.52 32.47
CA ILE A 615 21.01 -20.89 31.82
C ILE A 615 21.51 -21.73 30.65
N GLU A 616 21.65 -23.03 30.84
CA GLU A 616 22.09 -23.94 29.76
C GLU A 616 21.08 -23.99 28.60
N LYS A 617 19.76 -23.99 28.90
CA LYS A 617 18.73 -23.90 27.88
C LYS A 617 18.79 -22.56 27.12
N ILE A 618 19.07 -21.44 27.79
CA ILE A 618 19.26 -20.13 27.14
C ILE A 618 20.44 -20.17 26.17
N LYS A 619 21.60 -20.71 26.59
CA LYS A 619 22.78 -20.87 25.72
C LYS A 619 22.45 -21.70 24.49
N LYS A 620 21.86 -22.88 24.67
CA LYS A 620 21.46 -23.83 23.62
C LYS A 620 20.44 -23.19 22.65
N ASN A 621 19.38 -22.56 23.17
CA ASN A 621 18.32 -21.94 22.35
C ASN A 621 18.86 -20.74 21.60
N THR A 622 19.77 -19.94 22.18
CA THR A 622 20.42 -18.80 21.52
C THR A 622 21.30 -19.28 20.37
N TRP A 623 22.04 -20.38 20.54
CA TRP A 623 22.79 -20.99 19.47
C TRP A 623 21.92 -21.49 18.31
N HIS A 624 20.81 -22.17 18.61
CA HIS A 624 19.85 -22.58 17.59
C HIS A 624 19.20 -21.39 16.87
N PHE A 625 18.96 -20.31 17.59
CA PHE A 625 18.44 -19.07 17.00
C PHE A 625 19.46 -18.44 16.05
N ALA A 626 20.73 -18.36 16.45
CA ALA A 626 21.81 -17.86 15.60
C ALA A 626 21.93 -18.68 14.30
N LYS A 627 21.87 -20.01 14.38
CA LYS A 627 21.86 -20.88 13.19
C LYS A 627 20.69 -20.57 12.26
N ARG A 628 19.46 -20.43 12.80
CA ARG A 628 18.28 -20.07 12.00
C ARG A 628 18.43 -18.71 11.32
N GLN A 629 19.04 -17.72 11.99
CA GLN A 629 19.31 -16.42 11.39
C GLN A 629 20.30 -16.56 10.22
N MET A 630 21.38 -17.31 10.37
CA MET A 630 22.34 -17.55 9.29
C MET A 630 21.70 -18.25 8.10
N THR A 631 20.96 -19.34 8.33
CA THR A 631 20.20 -20.01 7.27
C THR A 631 19.27 -19.05 6.53
N TRP A 632 18.55 -18.17 7.26
CA TRP A 632 17.68 -17.17 6.65
C TRP A 632 18.45 -16.23 5.72
N PHE A 633 19.60 -15.69 6.16
CA PHE A 633 20.37 -14.74 5.38
C PHE A 633 21.10 -15.38 4.21
N THR A 634 21.65 -16.59 4.38
CA THR A 634 22.35 -17.31 3.29
C THR A 634 21.40 -17.76 2.18
N HIS A 635 20.19 -18.24 2.52
CA HIS A 635 19.19 -18.57 1.50
C HIS A 635 18.69 -17.36 0.69
N GLN A 636 18.84 -16.16 1.20
CA GLN A 636 18.48 -14.93 0.46
C GLN A 636 19.60 -14.47 -0.47
N SER A 637 20.86 -14.79 -0.17
CA SER A 637 22.02 -14.48 -1.00
C SER A 637 22.31 -15.53 -2.07
N SER A 638 21.78 -16.75 -1.94
CA SER A 638 22.01 -17.89 -2.82
C SER A 638 20.85 -18.22 -3.75
N ALA A 639 19.98 -17.27 -4.07
CA ALA A 639 18.97 -17.48 -5.09
C ALA A 639 19.68 -17.75 -6.42
N LYS A 640 19.74 -19.02 -6.78
CA LYS A 640 20.32 -19.55 -8.03
C LYS A 640 19.82 -18.73 -9.21
N GLN A 641 20.76 -18.41 -10.10
CA GLN A 641 20.48 -17.98 -11.45
C GLN A 641 19.40 -18.85 -12.08
N ASN A 642 18.16 -18.41 -12.02
CA ASN A 642 17.10 -19.00 -12.81
C ASN A 642 16.84 -18.11 -14.04
N LEU A 643 17.12 -18.67 -15.15
CA LEU A 643 16.79 -18.53 -16.56
C LEU A 643 15.56 -17.65 -16.93
N SER A 644 15.44 -16.46 -16.39
CA SER A 644 14.53 -15.44 -16.91
C SER A 644 15.08 -14.07 -16.54
N GLY A 645 15.70 -13.40 -17.50
CA GLY A 645 16.36 -12.10 -17.51
C GLY A 645 15.75 -10.92 -16.73
N LEU A 646 15.43 -11.07 -15.45
CA LEU A 646 14.84 -10.06 -14.62
C LEU A 646 15.70 -9.78 -13.37
N LYS A 647 16.37 -8.62 -13.43
CA LYS A 647 16.91 -7.74 -12.36
C LYS A 647 17.70 -8.39 -11.21
N LYS A 648 18.93 -7.87 -11.03
CA LYS A 648 19.92 -8.09 -9.96
C LYS A 648 19.32 -8.65 -8.67
N ASP A 649 19.70 -9.89 -8.36
CA ASP A 649 19.44 -10.51 -7.06
C ASP A 649 20.18 -9.74 -5.96
N ARG A 650 19.58 -9.75 -4.77
CA ARG A 650 20.04 -9.08 -3.56
C ARG A 650 21.41 -9.65 -3.14
N ILE A 651 22.43 -8.79 -3.08
CA ILE A 651 23.79 -9.17 -2.69
C ILE A 651 24.02 -8.75 -1.24
N ILE A 652 24.36 -9.73 -0.38
CA ILE A 652 24.84 -9.46 0.98
C ILE A 652 26.37 -9.58 0.96
N TYR A 653 27.05 -8.50 1.29
CA TYR A 653 28.50 -8.46 1.42
C TYR A 653 28.92 -8.96 2.81
N TRP A 654 29.47 -10.17 2.89
CA TRP A 654 29.89 -10.77 4.15
C TRP A 654 31.30 -10.27 4.55
N VAL A 655 31.40 -9.61 5.70
CA VAL A 655 32.64 -9.02 6.20
C VAL A 655 33.14 -9.74 7.45
N LYS A 656 34.46 -9.83 7.63
CA LYS A 656 35.11 -10.42 8.79
C LYS A 656 35.45 -9.37 9.86
N ASN A 657 35.66 -8.12 9.47
CA ASN A 657 36.08 -7.05 10.36
C ASN A 657 35.45 -5.69 9.99
N HIS A 658 35.64 -4.69 10.84
CA HIS A 658 35.04 -3.37 10.64
C HIS A 658 35.68 -2.57 9.51
N ARG A 659 36.97 -2.80 9.16
CA ARG A 659 37.67 -2.08 8.09
C ARG A 659 37.08 -2.44 6.72
N GLU A 660 36.78 -3.72 6.49
CA GLU A 660 36.08 -4.18 5.27
C GLU A 660 34.70 -3.52 5.14
N ALA A 661 33.93 -3.48 6.23
CA ALA A 661 32.62 -2.85 6.24
C ALA A 661 32.70 -1.34 5.95
N GLU A 662 33.70 -0.69 6.51
CA GLU A 662 33.95 0.74 6.32
C GLU A 662 34.30 1.09 4.87
N LYS A 663 35.15 0.26 4.23
CA LYS A 663 35.51 0.41 2.82
C LYS A 663 34.24 0.31 1.93
N LEU A 664 33.41 -0.69 2.14
CA LEU A 664 32.15 -0.87 1.40
C LEU A 664 31.19 0.31 1.58
N VAL A 665 31.08 0.82 2.79
CA VAL A 665 30.24 2.00 3.07
C VAL A 665 30.77 3.24 2.36
N LYS A 666 32.08 3.46 2.38
CA LYS A 666 32.70 4.59 1.69
C LYS A 666 32.45 4.53 0.19
N GLU A 667 32.77 3.41 -0.45
CA GLU A 667 32.54 3.17 -1.87
C GLU A 667 31.06 3.35 -2.25
N PHE A 668 30.14 2.83 -1.43
CA PHE A 668 28.71 2.98 -1.66
C PHE A 668 28.23 4.43 -1.56
N LEU A 669 28.81 5.23 -0.67
CA LEU A 669 28.44 6.63 -0.50
C LEU A 669 29.05 7.54 -1.57
N GLU A 670 30.24 7.19 -2.11
CA GLU A 670 30.94 7.95 -3.15
C GLU A 670 30.43 7.67 -4.57
N ASN A 671 29.87 6.49 -4.83
CA ASN A 671 29.26 6.14 -6.13
C ASN A 671 27.92 6.88 -6.30
N THR A 672 28.01 8.21 -6.58
CA THR A 672 26.84 9.07 -6.89
C THR A 672 27.04 9.81 -8.20
#